data_63ff205ad6111c0963636fc59562df72
#
_entry.id   63ff205ad6111c0963636fc59562df72
#
_cell.length_a   1.000
_cell.length_b   1.000
_cell.length_c   1.000
_cell.angle_alpha   90.00
_cell.angle_beta   90.00
_cell.angle_gamma   90.00
#
_symmetry.space_group_name_H-M   'P 1'
#
loop_
_entity.id
_entity.type
_entity.pdbx_description
1 polymer ?
#
loop_
_entity_poly.entity_id
_entity_poly.type
_entity_poly.pdbx_seq_one_letter_code
_entity_poly.pdbx_strand_id
1 'polypeptide(L)'
;MKTIILYFSLILASAGYAQDFFDTDEIQKIEITFTQTNWDDILDTYYNAGSTYRLVGTVTLNDDIQLDSVGIRYKGNSSYDSTRTKNPLNIKLDFIKGKQEIDGRNVLKLSNVFRDPSFVREVVSYEIARKYLPSSASNFANVYINGTYIGLYVNDESTNLSFLGRHFFKSNYPYFEGDFSVGTAPVGCASGLPVVMGYLGTSQTCYEQYYALQSNNTNDWNELITALDTFNNYTSSMDNAVYVDRLLWMLAFDNVMVNLDAPINAPHNFSLYKDKTDRFNPILWDLNESFGSYNSIGGPGGTTLSITELQQLSPWQNATNTNYSILSKPFQDDRFKKMYIAKMKTIFNENINNDLYSQRASELQTLISSAVTSDANKFYSTAEFTQNLNSSVQGRIGLTELMDGRKTYLNSQVDFLKVAPVVSNITNSPAEVHSNTAVTISAEITGSNYVYLGYRFSPKEKFTKVQMTANGNTHSAVVNVQHADIQYYIWAENDDAGIFSPERAEYEFHRIGVSADVVINELQSSNRSTQFDVLGYYSDWIELHNNTDASIDISGYYLTDNKDTLTKWQIPNQSIDANGYVIFWADKKIAETNHTNFQLTKNGESLYLVNPAMSIIDQVTYTHMPTDQSYSRIPNGRGPFVITEPTFEIKNSSDTTTIAIEEVNAEANFYSIYPNPSNAYVYIKSMHKESKNLIIEFYDILGKMVINQPFKHNEKINITNLNTGIYFVEIDNETLKFVKK
;
A
#
# COMPACT_ATOMS: atom_id res chain seq x y z
N MET A 1 52.95 -18.65 -39.15
CA MET A 1 51.94 -18.88 -38.15
C MET A 1 51.53 -17.50 -37.56
N LYS A 2 50.36 -16.99 -37.98
CA LYS A 2 49.81 -15.73 -37.42
C LYS A 2 48.80 -16.14 -36.38
N THR A 3 49.10 -15.81 -35.14
CA THR A 3 48.20 -16.03 -33.99
C THR A 3 47.15 -14.93 -34.00
N ILE A 4 45.89 -15.30 -34.22
CA ILE A 4 44.73 -14.40 -34.08
C ILE A 4 44.30 -14.47 -32.61
N ILE A 5 44.44 -13.35 -31.89
CA ILE A 5 43.89 -13.17 -30.54
C ILE A 5 42.48 -12.66 -30.71
N LEU A 6 41.50 -13.50 -30.37
CA LEU A 6 40.10 -13.14 -30.32
C LEU A 6 39.84 -12.45 -28.95
N TYR A 7 39.53 -11.15 -28.94
CA TYR A 7 38.99 -10.46 -27.78
C TYR A 7 37.53 -10.82 -27.65
N PHE A 8 37.17 -11.59 -26.62
CA PHE A 8 35.81 -11.75 -26.17
C PHE A 8 35.49 -10.55 -25.25
N SER A 9 34.74 -9.59 -25.77
CA SER A 9 34.11 -8.54 -24.95
C SER A 9 32.93 -9.19 -24.20
N LEU A 10 33.11 -9.47 -22.93
CA LEU A 10 32.00 -9.82 -22.04
C LEU A 10 31.16 -8.55 -21.86
N ILE A 11 30.04 -8.44 -22.54
CA ILE A 11 29.00 -7.47 -22.23
C ILE A 11 28.30 -8.04 -21.00
N LEU A 12 28.64 -7.54 -19.81
CA LEU A 12 27.82 -7.66 -18.61
C LEU A 12 26.55 -6.86 -18.87
N ALA A 13 25.50 -7.50 -19.34
CA ALA A 13 24.17 -6.97 -19.23
C ALA A 13 23.85 -6.93 -17.73
N SER A 14 23.92 -5.77 -17.11
CA SER A 14 23.28 -5.51 -15.83
C SER A 14 21.79 -5.76 -16.07
N ALA A 15 21.23 -6.81 -15.48
CA ALA A 15 19.79 -6.92 -15.33
C ALA A 15 19.36 -5.72 -14.50
N GLY A 16 18.98 -4.65 -15.16
CA GLY A 16 18.31 -3.53 -14.53
C GLY A 16 16.93 -4.04 -14.11
N TYR A 17 16.70 -4.18 -12.83
CA TYR A 17 15.33 -4.28 -12.33
C TYR A 17 14.55 -3.10 -12.90
N ALA A 18 13.38 -3.36 -13.46
CA ALA A 18 12.48 -2.28 -13.86
C ALA A 18 12.06 -1.56 -12.58
N GLN A 19 12.70 -0.41 -12.32
CA GLN A 19 12.44 0.40 -11.14
C GLN A 19 10.99 0.90 -11.18
N ASP A 20 10.27 0.81 -10.04
CA ASP A 20 8.90 1.33 -9.94
C ASP A 20 8.92 2.84 -10.21
N PHE A 21 8.12 3.29 -11.17
CA PHE A 21 8.00 4.71 -11.51
C PHE A 21 7.51 5.57 -10.33
N PHE A 22 6.96 4.93 -9.30
CA PHE A 22 6.55 5.57 -8.05
C PHE A 22 7.50 5.32 -6.88
N ASP A 23 8.74 4.91 -7.15
CA ASP A 23 9.78 4.87 -6.14
C ASP A 23 9.96 6.25 -5.51
N THR A 24 9.85 6.31 -4.16
CA THR A 24 9.91 7.56 -3.40
C THR A 24 11.34 8.05 -3.15
N ASP A 25 12.34 7.20 -3.41
CA ASP A 25 13.75 7.55 -3.23
C ASP A 25 14.40 8.12 -4.51
N GLU A 26 13.57 8.33 -5.55
CA GLU A 26 14.00 8.91 -6.81
C GLU A 26 13.08 10.03 -7.31
N ILE A 27 13.67 11.01 -7.98
CA ILE A 27 12.92 12.05 -8.69
C ILE A 27 12.73 11.61 -10.14
N GLN A 28 11.52 11.36 -10.54
CA GLN A 28 11.19 10.98 -11.91
C GLN A 28 11.36 12.16 -12.86
N LYS A 29 11.59 11.90 -14.13
CA LYS A 29 11.57 12.91 -15.19
C LYS A 29 10.34 12.70 -16.07
N ILE A 30 9.54 13.74 -16.24
CA ILE A 30 8.37 13.73 -17.12
C ILE A 30 8.55 14.87 -18.14
N GLU A 31 8.77 14.52 -19.39
CA GLU A 31 8.85 15.48 -20.48
C GLU A 31 7.60 15.41 -21.37
N ILE A 32 6.87 16.51 -21.45
CA ILE A 32 5.67 16.66 -22.26
C ILE A 32 6.02 17.45 -23.51
N THR A 33 5.73 16.92 -24.69
CA THR A 33 5.93 17.59 -25.98
C THR A 33 4.60 17.84 -26.66
N PHE A 34 4.27 19.11 -26.86
CA PHE A 34 3.14 19.56 -27.65
C PHE A 34 3.61 20.09 -29.00
N THR A 35 2.81 19.91 -30.05
CA THR A 35 3.04 20.56 -31.35
C THR A 35 2.64 22.04 -31.33
N GLN A 36 1.80 22.45 -30.40
CA GLN A 36 1.33 23.81 -30.22
C GLN A 36 2.30 24.58 -29.34
N THR A 37 2.72 25.77 -29.82
CA THR A 37 3.61 26.67 -29.06
C THR A 37 2.87 27.42 -27.96
N ASN A 38 1.56 27.65 -28.12
CA ASN A 38 0.66 28.29 -27.17
C ASN A 38 -0.12 27.27 -26.32
N TRP A 39 0.53 26.16 -25.93
CA TRP A 39 -0.07 25.04 -25.19
C TRP A 39 -0.72 25.49 -23.88
N ASP A 40 -0.14 26.47 -23.19
CA ASP A 40 -0.60 27.00 -21.89
C ASP A 40 -1.97 27.66 -22.04
N ASP A 41 -2.11 28.63 -22.99
CA ASP A 41 -3.39 29.28 -23.31
C ASP A 41 -4.48 28.27 -23.71
N ILE A 42 -4.09 27.19 -24.41
CA ILE A 42 -5.04 26.13 -24.79
C ILE A 42 -5.50 25.33 -23.57
N LEU A 43 -4.60 24.97 -22.69
CA LEU A 43 -4.92 24.25 -21.44
C LEU A 43 -5.80 25.10 -20.52
N ASP A 44 -5.53 26.42 -20.41
CA ASP A 44 -6.37 27.36 -19.68
C ASP A 44 -7.78 27.46 -20.29
N THR A 45 -7.86 27.52 -21.61
CA THR A 45 -9.15 27.53 -22.33
C THR A 45 -9.94 26.25 -22.04
N TYR A 46 -9.28 25.11 -22.08
CA TYR A 46 -9.91 23.81 -21.80
C TYR A 46 -10.36 23.68 -20.34
N TYR A 47 -9.53 24.15 -19.40
CA TYR A 47 -9.87 24.16 -17.99
C TYR A 47 -11.15 24.99 -17.73
N ASN A 48 -11.22 26.20 -18.29
CA ASN A 48 -12.37 27.09 -18.14
C ASN A 48 -13.64 26.59 -18.84
N ALA A 49 -13.50 25.79 -19.91
CA ALA A 49 -14.62 25.18 -20.64
C ALA A 49 -15.16 23.90 -20.00
N GLY A 50 -14.51 23.40 -18.95
CA GLY A 50 -14.85 22.16 -18.24
C GLY A 50 -13.87 21.04 -18.44
N SER A 51 -13.76 20.22 -17.46
CA SER A 51 -12.66 19.27 -17.21
C SER A 51 -12.47 18.11 -18.20
N THR A 52 -13.31 17.93 -19.18
CA THR A 52 -13.26 16.78 -20.11
C THR A 52 -12.29 16.98 -21.27
N TYR A 53 -11.98 18.22 -21.63
CA TYR A 53 -11.06 18.54 -22.73
C TYR A 53 -9.61 18.29 -22.35
N ARG A 54 -8.84 17.73 -23.30
CA ARG A 54 -7.41 17.44 -23.15
C ARG A 54 -6.64 17.86 -24.39
N LEU A 55 -5.49 18.46 -24.20
CA LEU A 55 -4.53 18.69 -25.27
C LEU A 55 -3.74 17.40 -25.50
N VAL A 56 -3.61 17.01 -26.77
CA VAL A 56 -2.86 15.81 -27.13
C VAL A 56 -1.38 16.14 -27.26
N GLY A 57 -0.55 15.32 -26.64
CA GLY A 57 0.90 15.44 -26.69
C GLY A 57 1.59 14.08 -26.67
N THR A 58 2.91 14.13 -26.64
CA THR A 58 3.78 12.99 -26.35
C THR A 58 4.38 13.18 -24.97
N VAL A 59 4.48 12.11 -24.19
CA VAL A 59 5.13 12.10 -22.89
C VAL A 59 6.32 11.14 -22.93
N THR A 60 7.50 11.63 -22.54
CA THR A 60 8.68 10.80 -22.31
C THR A 60 8.96 10.72 -20.83
N LEU A 61 9.04 9.50 -20.29
CA LEU A 61 9.31 9.21 -18.90
C LEU A 61 10.77 8.74 -18.76
N ASN A 62 11.52 9.37 -17.88
CA ASN A 62 12.92 9.06 -17.54
C ASN A 62 13.85 8.94 -18.78
N ASP A 63 13.60 9.72 -19.82
CA ASP A 63 14.33 9.71 -21.10
C ASP A 63 14.27 8.39 -21.89
N ASP A 64 13.52 7.39 -21.44
CA ASP A 64 13.50 6.04 -21.99
C ASP A 64 12.13 5.64 -22.57
N ILE A 65 11.05 5.85 -21.80
CA ILE A 65 9.71 5.40 -22.17
C ILE A 65 8.95 6.52 -22.86
N GLN A 66 8.78 6.43 -24.17
CA GLN A 66 8.01 7.41 -24.95
C GLN A 66 6.59 6.90 -25.24
N LEU A 67 5.59 7.69 -24.83
CA LEU A 67 4.16 7.43 -25.02
C LEU A 67 3.57 8.58 -25.85
N ASP A 68 3.07 8.28 -27.02
CA ASP A 68 2.42 9.25 -27.90
C ASP A 68 0.89 9.27 -27.71
N SER A 69 0.23 10.29 -28.24
CA SER A 69 -1.25 10.40 -28.22
C SER A 69 -1.83 10.43 -26.79
N VAL A 70 -1.06 10.97 -25.86
CA VAL A 70 -1.40 11.17 -24.45
C VAL A 70 -2.27 12.42 -24.30
N GLY A 71 -3.25 12.36 -23.40
CA GLY A 71 -4.15 13.49 -23.15
C GLY A 71 -3.78 14.26 -21.88
N ILE A 72 -3.44 15.51 -21.99
CA ILE A 72 -3.01 16.38 -20.89
C ILE A 72 -4.07 17.45 -20.62
N ARG A 73 -4.35 17.74 -19.36
CA ARG A 73 -5.17 18.86 -18.92
C ARG A 73 -4.71 19.44 -17.59
N TYR A 74 -5.06 20.68 -17.33
CA TYR A 74 -4.98 21.22 -15.98
C TYR A 74 -5.98 20.56 -15.04
N LYS A 75 -5.66 20.51 -13.75
CA LYS A 75 -6.52 20.00 -12.66
C LYS A 75 -6.49 20.99 -11.48
N GLY A 76 -7.17 20.61 -10.39
CA GLY A 76 -7.20 21.38 -9.16
C GLY A 76 -8.30 22.43 -9.16
N ASN A 77 -8.69 22.87 -7.97
CA ASN A 77 -9.66 23.94 -7.76
C ASN A 77 -8.93 25.20 -7.24
N SER A 78 -8.42 25.14 -6.02
CA SER A 78 -7.69 26.27 -5.40
C SER A 78 -6.24 26.38 -5.86
N SER A 79 -5.66 25.33 -6.41
CA SER A 79 -4.25 25.25 -6.85
C SER A 79 -4.01 25.67 -8.30
N TYR A 80 -5.08 25.81 -9.10
CA TYR A 80 -5.02 26.32 -10.46
C TYR A 80 -5.09 27.86 -10.48
N ASP A 81 -4.29 28.48 -11.35
CA ASP A 81 -4.29 29.94 -11.59
C ASP A 81 -3.77 30.21 -13.01
N SER A 82 -4.63 30.76 -13.88
CA SER A 82 -4.31 31.05 -15.29
C SER A 82 -3.19 32.11 -15.49
N THR A 83 -2.74 32.74 -14.43
CA THR A 83 -1.59 33.66 -14.49
C THR A 83 -0.25 32.96 -14.28
N ARG A 84 -0.26 31.66 -14.05
CA ARG A 84 0.91 30.83 -13.71
C ARG A 84 1.11 29.71 -14.71
N THR A 85 2.34 29.51 -15.12
CA THR A 85 2.72 28.36 -15.98
C THR A 85 2.79 27.05 -15.19
N LYS A 86 3.15 27.08 -13.89
CA LYS A 86 3.21 25.90 -13.03
C LYS A 86 1.84 25.59 -12.44
N ASN A 87 0.93 25.09 -13.28
CA ASN A 87 -0.38 24.59 -12.86
C ASN A 87 -0.37 23.09 -12.64
N PRO A 88 -1.28 22.52 -11.78
CA PRO A 88 -1.36 21.08 -11.58
C PRO A 88 -1.84 20.38 -12.85
N LEU A 89 -1.27 19.22 -13.16
CA LEU A 89 -1.54 18.46 -14.39
C LEU A 89 -2.24 17.13 -14.11
N ASN A 90 -3.08 16.72 -15.04
CA ASN A 90 -3.64 15.38 -15.13
C ASN A 90 -3.28 14.83 -16.51
N ILE A 91 -2.46 13.78 -16.53
CA ILE A 91 -1.92 13.15 -17.73
C ILE A 91 -2.59 11.79 -17.89
N LYS A 92 -3.38 11.61 -18.95
CA LYS A 92 -4.01 10.34 -19.30
C LYS A 92 -3.21 9.65 -20.38
N LEU A 93 -2.46 8.62 -20.01
CA LEU A 93 -1.51 7.94 -20.90
C LEU A 93 -2.21 7.18 -22.03
N ASP A 94 -3.35 6.56 -21.75
CA ASP A 94 -4.16 5.77 -22.68
C ASP A 94 -5.28 6.59 -23.36
N PHE A 95 -5.07 7.89 -23.57
CA PHE A 95 -6.13 8.81 -24.03
C PHE A 95 -6.66 8.48 -25.42
N ILE A 96 -5.77 8.32 -26.41
CA ILE A 96 -6.15 7.93 -27.79
C ILE A 96 -5.68 6.48 -28.05
N LYS A 97 -4.44 6.15 -27.71
CA LYS A 97 -3.91 4.80 -27.76
C LYS A 97 -4.26 4.05 -26.48
N GLY A 98 -5.20 3.13 -26.54
CA GLY A 98 -5.54 2.26 -25.40
C GLY A 98 -4.34 1.44 -24.92
N LYS A 99 -4.38 1.02 -23.64
CA LYS A 99 -3.39 0.18 -22.97
C LYS A 99 -2.02 0.81 -22.73
N GLN A 100 -1.84 2.09 -22.95
CA GLN A 100 -0.62 2.79 -22.51
C GLN A 100 -0.66 3.01 -21.00
N GLU A 101 0.34 2.53 -20.32
CA GLU A 101 0.47 2.59 -18.87
C GLU A 101 1.94 2.58 -18.45
N ILE A 102 2.21 3.01 -17.22
CA ILE A 102 3.46 2.80 -16.51
C ILE A 102 3.17 2.08 -15.20
N ASP A 103 3.77 0.91 -14.99
CA ASP A 103 3.58 0.05 -13.81
C ASP A 103 2.10 -0.20 -13.45
N GLY A 104 1.29 -0.46 -14.49
CA GLY A 104 -0.14 -0.69 -14.35
C GLY A 104 -0.97 0.56 -14.07
N ARG A 105 -0.42 1.75 -14.24
CA ARG A 105 -1.09 3.04 -14.02
C ARG A 105 -1.23 3.79 -15.34
N ASN A 106 -2.43 4.18 -15.69
CA ASN A 106 -2.75 4.86 -16.95
C ASN A 106 -3.03 6.36 -16.80
N VAL A 107 -2.96 6.88 -15.58
CA VAL A 107 -3.12 8.31 -15.28
C VAL A 107 -2.09 8.74 -14.24
N LEU A 108 -1.35 9.82 -14.52
CA LEU A 108 -0.48 10.53 -13.58
C LEU A 108 -1.16 11.83 -13.17
N LYS A 109 -1.16 12.13 -11.86
CA LYS A 109 -1.68 13.38 -11.30
C LYS A 109 -0.52 14.16 -10.70
N LEU A 110 -0.17 15.28 -11.31
CA LEU A 110 0.94 16.13 -10.88
C LEU A 110 0.40 17.31 -10.08
N SER A 111 0.70 17.34 -8.79
CA SER A 111 0.37 18.43 -7.86
C SER A 111 1.50 19.46 -7.87
N ASN A 112 1.16 20.74 -8.02
CA ASN A 112 2.14 21.83 -8.16
C ASN A 112 2.72 22.33 -6.83
N VAL A 113 2.46 21.61 -5.75
CA VAL A 113 2.94 21.90 -4.38
C VAL A 113 2.35 23.18 -3.80
N PHE A 114 1.14 23.54 -4.25
CA PHE A 114 0.39 24.67 -3.71
C PHE A 114 0.06 24.43 -2.23
N ARG A 115 0.28 25.43 -1.37
CA ARG A 115 0.08 25.38 0.08
C ARG A 115 0.98 24.41 0.86
N ASP A 116 2.01 23.83 0.24
CA ASP A 116 3.02 23.06 0.97
C ASP A 116 4.42 23.69 0.81
N PRO A 117 4.83 24.61 1.70
CA PRO A 117 6.19 25.16 1.62
C PRO A 117 7.28 24.10 1.81
N SER A 118 7.01 23.00 2.52
CA SER A 118 7.97 21.93 2.76
C SER A 118 8.18 21.01 1.56
N PHE A 119 7.25 20.98 0.61
CA PHE A 119 7.20 20.09 -0.58
C PHE A 119 7.06 18.58 -0.27
N VAL A 120 6.99 18.16 0.98
CA VAL A 120 7.05 16.73 1.36
C VAL A 120 5.79 16.21 2.05
N ARG A 121 4.82 17.09 2.39
CA ARG A 121 3.61 16.67 3.14
C ARG A 121 2.85 15.54 2.46
N GLU A 122 2.58 15.70 1.18
CA GLU A 122 1.77 14.75 0.41
C GLU A 122 2.46 13.38 0.32
N VAL A 123 3.75 13.36 -0.04
CA VAL A 123 4.53 12.12 -0.18
C VAL A 123 4.65 11.38 1.17
N VAL A 124 5.04 12.08 2.25
CA VAL A 124 5.14 11.48 3.59
C VAL A 124 3.79 10.95 4.06
N SER A 125 2.71 11.70 3.80
CA SER A 125 1.36 11.28 4.20
C SER A 125 0.92 10.01 3.50
N TYR A 126 1.15 9.90 2.19
CA TYR A 126 0.83 8.70 1.44
C TYR A 126 1.72 7.51 1.83
N GLU A 127 3.01 7.72 2.11
CA GLU A 127 3.89 6.65 2.64
C GLU A 127 3.35 6.08 3.96
N ILE A 128 2.94 6.96 4.88
CA ILE A 128 2.34 6.54 6.15
C ILE A 128 0.99 5.85 5.93
N ALA A 129 0.10 6.42 5.10
CA ALA A 129 -1.24 5.88 4.87
C ALA A 129 -1.20 4.46 4.28
N ARG A 130 -0.27 4.18 3.34
CA ARG A 130 -0.13 2.87 2.71
C ARG A 130 0.20 1.73 3.68
N LYS A 131 0.67 2.04 4.87
CA LYS A 131 0.92 1.04 5.92
C LYS A 131 -0.37 0.46 6.52
N TYR A 132 -1.50 1.15 6.39
CA TYR A 132 -2.75 0.84 7.12
C TYR A 132 -3.96 0.60 6.24
N LEU A 133 -3.94 1.11 5.01
CA LEU A 133 -5.09 1.00 4.09
C LEU A 133 -4.64 1.18 2.63
N PRO A 134 -5.41 0.67 1.65
CA PRO A 134 -5.18 0.95 0.24
C PRO A 134 -5.14 2.45 0.00
N SER A 135 -4.01 2.98 -0.45
CA SER A 135 -3.78 4.40 -0.66
C SER A 135 -2.86 4.61 -1.85
N SER A 136 -2.92 5.80 -2.46
CA SER A 136 -2.15 6.13 -3.66
C SER A 136 -0.65 6.04 -3.42
N ALA A 137 0.08 5.59 -4.43
CA ALA A 137 1.52 5.83 -4.50
C ALA A 137 1.76 7.32 -4.81
N SER A 138 2.85 7.87 -4.26
CA SER A 138 3.20 9.28 -4.43
C SER A 138 4.72 9.44 -4.37
N ASN A 139 5.28 10.23 -5.29
CA ASN A 139 6.70 10.59 -5.32
C ASN A 139 6.92 11.95 -6.01
N PHE A 140 8.14 12.26 -6.40
CA PHE A 140 8.47 13.52 -7.03
C PHE A 140 8.79 13.36 -8.51
N ALA A 141 8.45 14.41 -9.31
CA ALA A 141 8.79 14.46 -10.72
C ALA A 141 9.27 15.85 -11.14
N ASN A 142 10.40 15.90 -11.84
CA ASN A 142 10.83 17.07 -12.61
C ASN A 142 10.04 17.11 -13.93
N VAL A 143 9.26 18.17 -14.14
CA VAL A 143 8.41 18.31 -15.32
C VAL A 143 9.01 19.29 -16.30
N TYR A 144 9.09 18.84 -17.55
CA TYR A 144 9.50 19.66 -18.70
C TYR A 144 8.35 19.74 -19.69
N ILE A 145 8.16 20.88 -20.33
CA ILE A 145 7.20 21.06 -21.42
C ILE A 145 7.93 21.73 -22.60
N ASN A 146 7.90 21.07 -23.75
CA ASN A 146 8.62 21.52 -24.96
C ASN A 146 10.10 21.85 -24.67
N GLY A 147 10.78 21.02 -23.90
CA GLY A 147 12.18 21.18 -23.50
C GLY A 147 12.43 22.23 -22.40
N THR A 148 11.40 22.94 -21.93
CA THR A 148 11.54 23.94 -20.86
C THR A 148 11.19 23.31 -19.51
N TYR A 149 12.08 23.44 -18.52
CA TYR A 149 11.82 22.99 -17.14
C TYR A 149 10.72 23.85 -16.51
N ILE A 150 9.61 23.23 -16.13
CA ILE A 150 8.48 23.91 -15.50
C ILE A 150 8.63 23.92 -13.98
N GLY A 151 9.17 22.86 -13.41
CA GLY A 151 9.43 22.77 -11.98
C GLY A 151 9.30 21.37 -11.42
N LEU A 152 9.47 21.26 -10.11
CA LEU A 152 9.27 20.04 -9.34
C LEU A 152 7.79 19.90 -8.95
N TYR A 153 7.21 18.75 -9.21
CA TYR A 153 5.84 18.36 -8.84
C TYR A 153 5.84 17.16 -7.91
N VAL A 154 4.79 17.02 -7.12
CA VAL A 154 4.42 15.74 -6.53
C VAL A 154 3.62 14.96 -7.56
N ASN A 155 3.99 13.71 -7.80
CA ASN A 155 3.34 12.82 -8.76
C ASN A 155 2.55 11.76 -7.99
N ASP A 156 1.21 11.87 -8.05
CA ASP A 156 0.30 11.01 -7.32
C ASP A 156 -0.38 10.02 -8.25
N GLU A 157 -0.52 8.80 -7.77
CA GLU A 157 -1.35 7.80 -8.41
C GLU A 157 -2.82 8.21 -8.35
N SER A 158 -3.50 8.11 -9.47
CA SER A 158 -4.95 8.37 -9.54
C SER A 158 -5.76 7.22 -8.94
N THR A 159 -6.73 7.51 -8.08
CA THR A 159 -7.72 6.55 -7.55
C THR A 159 -8.76 6.17 -8.61
N ASN A 160 -8.33 5.77 -9.78
CA ASN A 160 -9.16 5.41 -10.93
C ASN A 160 -9.39 3.89 -11.03
N LEU A 161 -9.96 3.42 -12.14
CA LEU A 161 -10.25 2.00 -12.37
C LEU A 161 -9.00 1.11 -12.28
N SER A 162 -7.82 1.63 -12.63
CA SER A 162 -6.55 0.92 -12.51
C SER A 162 -6.17 0.69 -11.04
N PHE A 163 -6.26 1.74 -10.21
CA PHE A 163 -6.10 1.65 -8.76
C PHE A 163 -7.10 0.66 -8.14
N LEU A 164 -8.39 0.77 -8.50
CA LEU A 164 -9.42 -0.12 -7.99
C LEU A 164 -9.16 -1.58 -8.36
N GLY A 165 -8.68 -1.82 -9.59
CA GLY A 165 -8.31 -3.17 -10.05
C GLY A 165 -7.20 -3.78 -9.20
N ARG A 166 -6.14 -3.01 -8.88
CA ARG A 166 -5.01 -3.47 -8.07
C ARG A 166 -5.38 -3.74 -6.61
N HIS A 167 -6.17 -2.86 -5.99
CA HIS A 167 -6.47 -2.94 -4.56
C HIS A 167 -7.72 -3.73 -4.21
N PHE A 168 -8.68 -3.87 -5.16
CA PHE A 168 -9.99 -4.49 -4.91
C PHE A 168 -10.35 -5.60 -5.90
N PHE A 169 -9.41 -6.07 -6.72
CA PHE A 169 -9.55 -7.16 -7.72
C PHE A 169 -10.49 -6.87 -8.90
N LYS A 170 -11.30 -5.85 -8.84
CA LYS A 170 -12.20 -5.38 -9.90
C LYS A 170 -12.36 -3.89 -9.82
N SER A 171 -12.79 -3.30 -10.94
CA SER A 171 -12.96 -1.86 -11.09
C SER A 171 -14.34 -1.45 -11.58
N ASN A 172 -15.30 -2.39 -11.70
CA ASN A 172 -16.60 -2.17 -12.30
C ASN A 172 -17.78 -2.25 -11.32
N TYR A 173 -17.53 -1.95 -10.05
CA TYR A 173 -18.54 -1.83 -9.02
C TYR A 173 -18.85 -0.35 -8.72
N PRO A 174 -19.92 -0.05 -7.94
CA PRO A 174 -20.28 1.32 -7.55
C PRO A 174 -19.07 2.09 -6.98
N TYR A 175 -18.81 3.25 -7.56
CA TYR A 175 -17.69 4.11 -7.19
C TYR A 175 -18.12 5.57 -7.14
N PHE A 176 -17.88 6.24 -6.00
CA PHE A 176 -18.22 7.63 -5.74
C PHE A 176 -17.04 8.38 -5.16
N GLU A 177 -16.79 9.59 -5.66
CA GLU A 177 -15.93 10.56 -4.99
C GLU A 177 -16.78 11.43 -4.07
N GLY A 178 -16.31 11.69 -2.85
CA GLY A 178 -16.84 12.74 -1.99
C GLY A 178 -16.53 14.09 -2.63
N ASP A 179 -17.57 14.80 -3.01
CA ASP A 179 -17.50 16.11 -3.62
C ASP A 179 -18.49 17.01 -2.90
N PHE A 180 -18.07 18.22 -2.54
CA PHE A 180 -18.94 19.17 -1.88
C PHE A 180 -19.11 20.41 -2.75
N SER A 181 -20.26 20.51 -3.40
CA SER A 181 -20.65 21.73 -4.08
C SER A 181 -21.38 22.67 -3.11
N VAL A 182 -20.82 23.85 -2.89
CA VAL A 182 -21.49 24.91 -2.11
C VAL A 182 -22.66 25.44 -2.94
N GLY A 183 -23.87 24.94 -2.63
CA GLY A 183 -25.09 25.35 -3.31
C GLY A 183 -26.30 25.33 -2.37
N THR A 184 -27.46 25.85 -2.87
CA THR A 184 -28.73 25.70 -2.18
C THR A 184 -29.18 24.25 -2.27
N ALA A 185 -29.49 23.61 -1.15
CA ALA A 185 -30.02 22.24 -1.16
C ALA A 185 -31.21 22.11 -2.12
N PRO A 186 -31.30 21.03 -2.88
CA PRO A 186 -32.45 20.76 -3.75
C PRO A 186 -33.75 20.78 -2.98
N VAL A 187 -34.86 21.14 -3.65
CA VAL A 187 -36.18 21.20 -3.03
C VAL A 187 -36.57 19.83 -2.45
N GLY A 188 -36.93 19.78 -1.20
CA GLY A 188 -37.29 18.55 -0.49
C GLY A 188 -36.11 17.83 0.18
N CYS A 189 -34.90 18.32 0.03
CA CYS A 189 -33.72 17.78 0.72
C CYS A 189 -33.42 18.61 1.99
N ALA A 190 -32.78 17.98 2.99
CA ALA A 190 -32.32 18.70 4.18
C ALA A 190 -31.35 19.81 3.77
N SER A 191 -31.62 21.03 4.24
CA SER A 191 -30.84 22.22 3.89
C SER A 191 -29.75 22.51 4.92
N GLY A 192 -28.59 22.91 4.40
CA GLY A 192 -27.51 23.57 5.14
C GLY A 192 -26.65 22.63 5.96
N LEU A 193 -25.37 22.72 5.84
CA LEU A 193 -24.24 22.06 6.48
C LEU A 193 -23.73 20.80 5.75
N PRO A 194 -22.42 20.66 5.64
CA PRO A 194 -21.82 19.48 5.06
C PRO A 194 -22.26 18.22 5.84
N VAL A 195 -22.89 17.28 5.15
CA VAL A 195 -23.26 15.98 5.73
C VAL A 195 -22.29 14.94 5.23
N VAL A 196 -21.45 14.42 6.09
CA VAL A 196 -20.46 13.39 5.73
C VAL A 196 -21.04 12.01 6.05
N MET A 197 -21.35 11.24 4.99
CA MET A 197 -21.94 9.90 5.04
C MET A 197 -23.30 9.84 5.79
N GLY A 198 -24.09 10.92 5.78
CA GLY A 198 -25.43 10.93 6.36
C GLY A 198 -26.46 10.33 5.43
N TYR A 199 -27.53 9.75 6.02
CA TYR A 199 -28.71 9.34 5.28
C TYR A 199 -29.66 10.51 5.07
N LEU A 200 -29.96 10.86 3.83
CA LEU A 200 -30.79 12.01 3.43
C LEU A 200 -32.12 11.61 2.79
N GLY A 201 -32.58 10.38 3.04
CA GLY A 201 -33.76 9.81 2.41
C GLY A 201 -33.45 9.08 1.09
N THR A 202 -34.52 8.70 0.36
CA THR A 202 -34.39 7.84 -0.82
C THR A 202 -34.13 8.59 -2.13
N SER A 203 -34.17 9.93 -2.13
CA SER A 203 -33.97 10.72 -3.34
C SER A 203 -32.51 10.92 -3.69
N GLN A 204 -32.09 10.42 -4.84
CA GLN A 204 -30.74 10.60 -5.39
C GLN A 204 -30.32 12.08 -5.42
N THR A 205 -31.21 12.99 -5.75
CA THR A 205 -30.92 14.41 -5.89
C THR A 205 -30.40 15.04 -4.59
N CYS A 206 -30.72 14.45 -3.41
CA CYS A 206 -30.21 14.93 -2.13
C CYS A 206 -28.74 14.60 -1.89
N TYR A 207 -28.17 13.67 -2.67
CA TYR A 207 -26.79 13.20 -2.52
C TYR A 207 -25.85 13.78 -3.58
N GLU A 208 -26.36 14.21 -4.73
CA GLU A 208 -25.57 14.72 -5.85
C GLU A 208 -24.74 15.99 -5.51
N GLN A 209 -25.07 16.69 -4.43
CA GLN A 209 -24.26 17.80 -3.92
C GLN A 209 -23.07 17.36 -3.04
N TYR A 210 -23.02 16.07 -2.62
CA TYR A 210 -22.01 15.53 -1.73
C TYR A 210 -21.18 14.42 -2.36
N TYR A 211 -21.63 13.85 -3.48
CA TYR A 211 -20.98 12.74 -4.15
C TYR A 211 -21.01 12.90 -5.66
N ALA A 212 -19.89 12.63 -6.30
CA ALA A 212 -19.78 12.51 -7.75
C ALA A 212 -19.68 11.03 -8.13
N LEU A 213 -20.66 10.53 -8.93
CA LEU A 213 -20.63 9.18 -9.45
C LEU A 213 -19.47 9.03 -10.46
N GLN A 214 -18.57 8.08 -10.20
CA GLN A 214 -17.42 7.78 -11.05
C GLN A 214 -17.61 6.49 -11.88
N SER A 215 -18.51 5.60 -11.47
CA SER A 215 -18.90 4.42 -12.26
C SER A 215 -19.88 4.80 -13.37
N ASN A 216 -19.98 3.95 -14.41
CA ASN A 216 -20.83 4.24 -15.58
C ASN A 216 -22.30 3.81 -15.43
N ASN A 217 -22.68 3.32 -14.26
CA ASN A 217 -24.03 2.80 -14.03
C ASN A 217 -24.81 3.71 -13.07
N THR A 218 -25.82 4.37 -13.57
CA THR A 218 -26.66 5.28 -12.76
C THR A 218 -27.45 4.56 -11.66
N ASN A 219 -27.68 3.25 -11.75
CA ASN A 219 -28.32 2.47 -10.69
C ASN A 219 -27.41 2.36 -9.43
N ASP A 220 -26.14 2.67 -9.55
CA ASP A 220 -25.19 2.64 -8.43
C ASP A 220 -25.56 3.62 -7.32
N TRP A 221 -26.32 4.68 -7.62
CA TRP A 221 -26.90 5.57 -6.62
C TRP A 221 -27.79 4.83 -5.61
N ASN A 222 -28.60 3.86 -6.06
CA ASN A 222 -29.43 3.07 -5.16
C ASN A 222 -28.58 2.25 -4.19
N GLU A 223 -27.43 1.74 -4.66
CA GLU A 223 -26.48 1.00 -3.83
C GLU A 223 -25.88 1.89 -2.73
N LEU A 224 -25.46 3.12 -3.08
CA LEU A 224 -24.94 4.09 -2.11
C LEU A 224 -26.02 4.48 -1.09
N ILE A 225 -27.21 4.82 -1.55
CA ILE A 225 -28.34 5.24 -0.68
C ILE A 225 -28.71 4.12 0.30
N THR A 226 -28.79 2.88 -0.17
CA THR A 226 -29.06 1.70 0.68
C THR A 226 -27.97 1.49 1.70
N ALA A 227 -26.72 1.65 1.30
CA ALA A 227 -25.57 1.53 2.23
C ALA A 227 -25.59 2.64 3.29
N LEU A 228 -25.88 3.88 2.88
CA LEU A 228 -25.98 5.01 3.81
C LEU A 228 -27.19 4.87 4.76
N ASP A 229 -28.31 4.31 4.31
CA ASP A 229 -29.44 3.98 5.17
C ASP A 229 -29.03 2.93 6.22
N THR A 230 -28.41 1.84 5.78
CA THR A 230 -27.92 0.78 6.69
C THR A 230 -26.90 1.34 7.68
N PHE A 231 -25.95 2.14 7.21
CA PHE A 231 -24.90 2.75 8.05
C PHE A 231 -25.46 3.68 9.13
N ASN A 232 -26.51 4.45 8.81
CA ASN A 232 -27.06 5.45 9.71
C ASN A 232 -28.13 4.90 10.66
N ASN A 233 -28.94 3.94 10.20
CA ASN A 233 -30.17 3.55 10.91
C ASN A 233 -30.11 2.13 11.49
N TYR A 234 -29.10 1.30 11.10
CA TYR A 234 -28.97 -0.09 11.52
C TYR A 234 -27.54 -0.37 12.04
N THR A 235 -27.19 0.20 13.18
CA THR A 235 -25.82 0.19 13.73
C THR A 235 -25.22 -1.21 13.88
N SER A 236 -26.02 -2.22 14.24
CA SER A 236 -25.57 -3.63 14.32
C SER A 236 -25.23 -4.25 12.95
N SER A 237 -25.68 -3.65 11.87
CA SER A 237 -25.44 -4.10 10.48
C SER A 237 -24.52 -3.17 9.71
N MET A 238 -23.96 -2.16 10.34
CA MET A 238 -23.11 -1.13 9.73
C MET A 238 -21.96 -1.75 8.91
N ASP A 239 -21.27 -2.75 9.47
CA ASP A 239 -20.16 -3.46 8.82
C ASP A 239 -20.60 -4.34 7.64
N ASN A 240 -21.89 -4.47 7.37
CA ASN A 240 -22.39 -5.10 6.15
C ASN A 240 -22.52 -4.12 4.97
N ALA A 241 -22.62 -2.83 5.25
CA ALA A 241 -22.77 -1.78 4.22
C ALA A 241 -21.45 -1.04 3.94
N VAL A 242 -20.67 -0.78 4.97
CA VAL A 242 -19.38 -0.07 4.90
C VAL A 242 -18.32 -0.92 5.59
N TYR A 243 -17.13 -0.97 5.05
CA TYR A 243 -16.00 -1.64 5.69
C TYR A 243 -15.52 -0.79 6.89
N VAL A 244 -16.13 -1.02 8.06
CA VAL A 244 -15.94 -0.18 9.25
C VAL A 244 -14.50 -0.20 9.73
N ASP A 245 -13.82 -1.34 9.69
CA ASP A 245 -12.41 -1.42 10.08
C ASP A 245 -11.54 -0.45 9.27
N ARG A 246 -11.68 -0.45 7.94
CA ARG A 246 -10.95 0.45 7.04
C ARG A 246 -11.38 1.90 7.25
N LEU A 247 -12.66 2.14 7.53
CA LEU A 247 -13.16 3.48 7.87
C LEU A 247 -12.46 4.01 9.12
N LEU A 248 -12.33 3.20 10.16
CA LEU A 248 -11.65 3.60 11.40
C LEU A 248 -10.16 3.89 11.18
N TRP A 249 -9.47 3.16 10.27
CA TRP A 249 -8.10 3.49 9.87
C TRP A 249 -8.00 4.84 9.19
N MET A 250 -8.90 5.15 8.23
CA MET A 250 -8.94 6.45 7.56
C MET A 250 -9.15 7.59 8.55
N LEU A 251 -10.13 7.47 9.44
CA LEU A 251 -10.43 8.48 10.45
C LEU A 251 -9.30 8.66 11.47
N ALA A 252 -8.64 7.56 11.85
CA ALA A 252 -7.48 7.59 12.75
C ALA A 252 -6.29 8.29 12.09
N PHE A 253 -6.04 7.99 10.81
CA PHE A 253 -5.00 8.65 10.02
C PHE A 253 -5.26 10.16 9.93
N ASP A 254 -6.44 10.57 9.48
CA ASP A 254 -6.78 11.99 9.33
C ASP A 254 -6.64 12.75 10.65
N ASN A 255 -7.03 12.14 11.78
CA ASN A 255 -6.92 12.78 13.07
C ASN A 255 -5.48 12.87 13.57
N VAL A 256 -4.70 11.78 13.51
CA VAL A 256 -3.29 11.79 13.95
C VAL A 256 -2.47 12.77 13.13
N MET A 257 -2.68 12.79 11.80
CA MET A 257 -1.96 13.67 10.88
C MET A 257 -2.50 15.11 10.83
N VAL A 258 -3.56 15.40 11.60
CA VAL A 258 -4.24 16.72 11.58
C VAL A 258 -4.61 17.11 10.15
N ASN A 259 -5.20 16.18 9.40
CA ASN A 259 -5.72 16.39 8.06
C ASN A 259 -7.16 16.94 8.15
N LEU A 260 -7.30 18.24 8.19
CA LEU A 260 -8.61 18.90 8.31
C LEU A 260 -9.27 19.17 6.94
N ASP A 261 -8.58 18.94 5.86
CA ASP A 261 -9.15 18.97 4.51
C ASP A 261 -9.71 17.60 4.08
N ALA A 262 -10.26 16.86 5.04
CA ALA A 262 -10.66 15.46 4.97
C ALA A 262 -12.00 15.21 5.68
N PRO A 263 -12.59 14.00 5.56
CA PRO A 263 -13.92 13.66 6.09
C PRO A 263 -14.14 13.91 7.58
N ILE A 264 -13.10 14.03 8.38
CA ILE A 264 -13.23 14.41 9.80
C ILE A 264 -13.71 15.85 10.01
N ASN A 265 -13.63 16.68 8.96
CA ASN A 265 -13.98 18.09 9.01
C ASN A 265 -14.73 18.59 7.76
N ALA A 266 -14.55 17.96 6.60
CA ALA A 266 -15.12 18.39 5.33
C ALA A 266 -15.57 17.18 4.49
N PRO A 267 -16.68 17.26 3.71
CA PRO A 267 -17.24 16.12 2.96
C PRO A 267 -16.56 15.90 1.61
N HIS A 268 -15.25 16.04 1.52
CA HIS A 268 -14.46 15.83 0.32
C HIS A 268 -13.13 15.10 0.63
N ASN A 269 -12.31 14.92 -0.40
CA ASN A 269 -11.00 14.27 -0.34
C ASN A 269 -11.06 12.82 0.17
N PHE A 270 -12.14 12.11 -0.17
CA PHE A 270 -12.28 10.68 0.01
C PHE A 270 -13.14 10.08 -1.11
N SER A 271 -13.07 8.79 -1.26
CA SER A 271 -13.95 8.06 -2.17
C SER A 271 -14.56 6.84 -1.48
N LEU A 272 -15.66 6.36 -2.03
CA LEU A 272 -16.35 5.15 -1.59
C LEU A 272 -16.45 4.18 -2.76
N TYR A 273 -15.82 3.03 -2.65
CA TYR A 273 -15.85 1.97 -3.64
C TYR A 273 -16.45 0.69 -3.08
N LYS A 274 -17.54 0.19 -3.67
CA LYS A 274 -18.15 -1.08 -3.31
C LYS A 274 -17.34 -2.24 -3.88
N ASP A 275 -16.94 -3.19 -3.04
CA ASP A 275 -16.16 -4.35 -3.47
C ASP A 275 -16.99 -5.65 -3.52
N LYS A 276 -16.34 -6.78 -3.78
CA LYS A 276 -16.99 -8.10 -3.81
C LYS A 276 -17.56 -8.56 -2.46
N THR A 277 -17.19 -7.91 -1.36
CA THR A 277 -17.74 -8.20 -0.03
C THR A 277 -19.07 -7.50 0.20
N ASP A 278 -19.57 -6.80 -0.82
CA ASP A 278 -20.82 -6.03 -0.79
C ASP A 278 -20.75 -4.79 0.12
N ARG A 279 -19.52 -4.34 0.47
CA ARG A 279 -19.29 -3.19 1.34
C ARG A 279 -18.64 -2.05 0.59
N PHE A 280 -19.03 -0.83 0.92
CA PHE A 280 -18.29 0.36 0.50
C PHE A 280 -17.00 0.50 1.29
N ASN A 281 -15.91 0.64 0.57
CA ASN A 281 -14.57 0.85 1.09
C ASN A 281 -14.22 2.33 0.99
N PRO A 282 -13.86 3.00 2.09
CA PRO A 282 -13.32 4.35 2.03
C PRO A 282 -11.90 4.33 1.46
N ILE A 283 -11.57 5.34 0.66
CA ILE A 283 -10.28 5.55 0.03
C ILE A 283 -9.86 6.99 0.29
N LEU A 284 -8.66 7.19 0.83
CA LEU A 284 -8.05 8.51 1.03
C LEU A 284 -7.67 9.15 -0.31
N TRP A 285 -7.85 10.46 -0.38
CA TRP A 285 -7.46 11.26 -1.53
C TRP A 285 -6.97 12.64 -1.10
N ASP A 286 -6.06 13.25 -1.90
CA ASP A 286 -5.57 14.64 -1.79
C ASP A 286 -5.00 14.98 -0.41
N LEU A 287 -3.85 14.36 -0.07
CA LEU A 287 -3.21 14.52 1.24
C LEU A 287 -2.24 15.72 1.33
N ASN A 288 -2.24 16.60 0.34
CA ASN A 288 -1.32 17.74 0.23
C ASN A 288 -1.47 18.78 1.36
N GLU A 289 -2.65 18.88 1.96
CA GLU A 289 -2.95 19.79 3.08
C GLU A 289 -2.96 19.11 4.45
N SER A 290 -2.47 17.87 4.56
CA SER A 290 -2.21 17.19 5.83
C SER A 290 -1.12 17.90 6.66
N PHE A 291 -0.79 17.38 7.84
CA PHE A 291 0.11 18.03 8.80
C PHE A 291 -0.32 19.47 9.11
N GLY A 292 -1.63 19.71 9.26
CA GLY A 292 -2.18 21.01 9.64
C GLY A 292 -1.96 22.14 8.62
N SER A 293 -1.60 21.81 7.37
CA SER A 293 -1.49 22.84 6.32
C SER A 293 -2.85 23.47 6.04
N TYR A 294 -3.93 22.67 6.00
CA TYR A 294 -5.29 23.21 6.13
C TYR A 294 -5.63 23.39 7.62
N ASN A 295 -5.90 24.63 8.02
CA ASN A 295 -6.03 25.01 9.43
C ASN A 295 -7.40 25.60 9.77
N SER A 296 -8.46 25.25 9.03
CA SER A 296 -9.81 25.78 9.25
C SER A 296 -10.80 24.66 9.55
N ILE A 297 -11.74 24.90 10.46
CA ILE A 297 -12.85 24.01 10.78
C ILE A 297 -14.19 24.69 10.49
N GLY A 298 -15.21 23.87 10.12
CA GLY A 298 -16.57 24.36 9.85
C GLY A 298 -16.82 24.82 8.39
N GLY A 299 -15.94 24.43 7.45
CA GLY A 299 -16.11 24.72 6.01
C GLY A 299 -15.73 26.14 5.60
N PRO A 300 -16.16 26.61 4.41
CA PRO A 300 -15.86 27.95 3.90
C PRO A 300 -16.35 29.05 4.86
N GLY A 301 -15.45 29.94 5.28
CA GLY A 301 -15.75 30.97 6.28
C GLY A 301 -15.74 30.46 7.73
N GLY A 302 -15.30 29.24 7.96
CA GLY A 302 -15.15 28.64 9.28
C GLY A 302 -14.04 29.26 10.13
N THR A 303 -13.81 28.69 11.30
CA THR A 303 -12.81 29.18 12.26
C THR A 303 -11.42 28.70 11.88
N THR A 304 -10.47 29.64 11.71
CA THR A 304 -9.05 29.33 11.58
C THR A 304 -8.48 28.96 12.94
N LEU A 305 -7.84 27.81 13.04
CA LEU A 305 -7.21 27.33 14.26
C LEU A 305 -5.80 27.92 14.43
N SER A 306 -5.46 28.23 15.67
CA SER A 306 -4.09 28.54 16.06
C SER A 306 -3.20 27.30 16.04
N ILE A 307 -1.88 27.49 16.09
CA ILE A 307 -0.91 26.40 16.20
C ILE A 307 -1.23 25.48 17.38
N THR A 308 -1.53 26.03 18.54
CA THR A 308 -1.88 25.26 19.73
C THR A 308 -3.16 24.44 19.54
N GLU A 309 -4.18 25.00 18.89
CA GLU A 309 -5.43 24.27 18.62
C GLU A 309 -5.22 23.13 17.61
N LEU A 310 -4.35 23.32 16.61
CA LEU A 310 -3.96 22.23 15.69
C LEU A 310 -3.21 21.13 16.44
N GLN A 311 -2.22 21.47 17.26
CA GLN A 311 -1.46 20.53 18.09
C GLN A 311 -2.39 19.75 19.03
N GLN A 312 -3.41 20.41 19.57
CA GLN A 312 -4.37 19.89 20.55
C GLN A 312 -5.70 19.45 19.91
N LEU A 313 -5.73 19.16 18.62
CA LEU A 313 -6.93 18.62 17.97
C LEU A 313 -7.41 17.37 18.72
N SER A 314 -8.66 17.40 19.19
CA SER A 314 -9.22 16.29 19.97
C SER A 314 -9.22 14.98 19.17
N PRO A 315 -8.85 13.83 19.76
CA PRO A 315 -9.09 12.52 19.15
C PRO A 315 -10.56 12.31 18.77
N TRP A 316 -11.46 12.98 19.47
CA TRP A 316 -12.91 12.89 19.29
C TRP A 316 -13.50 14.07 18.52
N GLN A 317 -12.71 14.72 17.65
CA GLN A 317 -13.19 15.82 16.81
C GLN A 317 -14.43 15.38 16.04
N ASN A 318 -15.52 16.17 16.13
CA ASN A 318 -16.83 15.89 15.52
C ASN A 318 -17.50 14.55 15.88
N ALA A 319 -17.02 13.80 16.87
CA ALA A 319 -17.55 12.49 17.28
C ALA A 319 -19.04 12.50 17.69
N THR A 320 -19.54 13.62 18.19
CA THR A 320 -20.94 13.80 18.59
C THR A 320 -21.75 14.67 17.63
N ASN A 321 -21.11 15.18 16.58
CA ASN A 321 -21.77 16.04 15.60
C ASN A 321 -22.50 15.18 14.57
N THR A 322 -23.83 15.25 14.58
CA THR A 322 -24.69 14.43 13.70
C THR A 322 -24.52 14.71 12.21
N ASN A 323 -23.95 15.86 11.84
CA ASN A 323 -23.61 16.17 10.46
C ASN A 323 -22.42 15.34 9.95
N TYR A 324 -21.61 14.81 10.86
CA TYR A 324 -20.49 13.92 10.57
C TYR A 324 -20.85 12.49 10.93
N SER A 325 -21.85 11.92 10.22
CA SER A 325 -22.31 10.54 10.44
C SER A 325 -21.17 9.53 10.34
N ILE A 326 -20.18 9.80 9.51
CA ILE A 326 -18.96 9.01 9.37
C ILE A 326 -18.23 8.78 10.70
N LEU A 327 -18.32 9.72 11.64
CA LEU A 327 -17.75 9.66 12.99
C LEU A 327 -18.83 9.31 14.05
N SER A 328 -19.92 10.07 14.02
CA SER A 328 -20.92 10.01 15.10
C SER A 328 -21.69 8.68 15.15
N LYS A 329 -21.79 7.96 14.03
CA LYS A 329 -22.47 6.65 13.99
C LYS A 329 -21.60 5.49 14.49
N PRO A 330 -20.37 5.28 13.99
CA PRO A 330 -19.50 4.24 14.56
C PRO A 330 -19.21 4.45 16.04
N PHE A 331 -19.04 5.69 16.48
CA PHE A 331 -18.73 5.99 17.88
C PHE A 331 -19.92 5.89 18.86
N GLN A 332 -21.08 5.40 18.41
CA GLN A 332 -22.14 4.91 19.29
C GLN A 332 -21.83 3.52 19.88
N ASP A 333 -20.92 2.77 19.24
CA ASP A 333 -20.45 1.47 19.71
C ASP A 333 -19.11 1.63 20.43
N ASP A 334 -19.04 1.23 21.71
CA ASP A 334 -17.83 1.36 22.53
C ASP A 334 -16.66 0.50 22.01
N ARG A 335 -16.95 -0.60 21.34
CA ARG A 335 -15.91 -1.42 20.67
C ARG A 335 -15.27 -0.66 19.53
N PHE A 336 -16.05 -0.01 18.67
CA PHE A 336 -15.50 0.82 17.60
C PHE A 336 -14.69 2.00 18.11
N LYS A 337 -15.06 2.60 19.25
CA LYS A 337 -14.23 3.61 19.94
C LYS A 337 -12.88 3.04 20.36
N LYS A 338 -12.87 1.84 21.00
CA LYS A 338 -11.62 1.16 21.40
C LYS A 338 -10.76 0.82 20.19
N MET A 339 -11.37 0.30 19.11
CA MET A 339 -10.67 0.02 17.85
C MET A 339 -10.07 1.28 17.24
N TYR A 340 -10.81 2.37 17.19
CA TYR A 340 -10.32 3.65 16.68
C TYR A 340 -9.11 4.16 17.47
N ILE A 341 -9.18 4.15 18.80
CA ILE A 341 -8.05 4.57 19.65
C ILE A 341 -6.86 3.62 19.49
N ALA A 342 -7.08 2.31 19.36
CA ALA A 342 -6.01 1.35 19.07
C ALA A 342 -5.30 1.70 17.77
N LYS A 343 -6.05 1.96 16.68
CA LYS A 343 -5.52 2.37 15.39
C LYS A 343 -4.78 3.71 15.45
N MET A 344 -5.32 4.70 16.17
CA MET A 344 -4.60 5.96 16.40
C MET A 344 -3.26 5.73 17.09
N LYS A 345 -3.23 4.89 18.15
CA LYS A 345 -2.00 4.55 18.87
C LYS A 345 -0.98 3.87 17.95
N THR A 346 -1.41 2.94 17.11
CA THR A 346 -0.53 2.26 16.15
C THR A 346 0.09 3.25 15.18
N ILE A 347 -0.71 4.09 14.49
CA ILE A 347 -0.20 5.13 13.59
C ILE A 347 0.76 6.08 14.33
N PHE A 348 0.36 6.54 15.51
CA PHE A 348 1.12 7.46 16.33
C PHE A 348 2.47 6.88 16.76
N ASN A 349 2.48 5.66 17.29
CA ASN A 349 3.72 5.03 17.79
C ASN A 349 4.69 4.68 16.66
N GLU A 350 4.18 4.19 15.54
CA GLU A 350 5.01 3.73 14.41
C GLU A 350 5.60 4.87 13.59
N ASN A 351 5.02 6.07 13.63
CA ASN A 351 5.47 7.14 12.75
C ASN A 351 5.78 8.46 13.47
N ILE A 352 5.02 8.82 14.51
CA ILE A 352 5.10 10.15 15.13
C ILE A 352 5.89 10.10 16.43
N ASN A 353 5.55 9.17 17.33
CA ASN A 353 6.15 9.11 18.66
C ASN A 353 7.65 8.76 18.63
N ASN A 354 8.09 8.04 17.61
CA ASN A 354 9.46 7.65 17.32
C ASN A 354 10.21 8.60 16.36
N ASP A 355 9.56 9.69 15.91
CA ASP A 355 10.08 10.71 15.01
C ASP A 355 10.46 10.21 13.58
N LEU A 356 10.01 9.03 13.16
CA LEU A 356 10.30 8.49 11.81
C LEU A 356 9.76 9.40 10.70
N TYR A 357 8.60 10.04 10.89
CA TYR A 357 8.05 10.99 9.91
C TYR A 357 9.00 12.16 9.63
N SER A 358 9.66 12.71 10.67
CA SER A 358 10.56 13.86 10.52
C SER A 358 11.89 13.46 9.89
N GLN A 359 12.40 12.28 10.25
CA GLN A 359 13.57 11.71 9.59
C GLN A 359 13.29 11.55 8.09
N ARG A 360 12.16 10.90 7.74
CA ARG A 360 11.77 10.69 6.35
C ARG A 360 11.55 12.00 5.59
N ALA A 361 10.87 12.96 6.19
CA ALA A 361 10.66 14.29 5.60
C ALA A 361 11.99 15.00 5.31
N SER A 362 12.99 14.87 6.20
CA SER A 362 14.34 15.42 6.01
C SER A 362 15.10 14.72 4.87
N GLU A 363 15.00 13.40 4.77
CA GLU A 363 15.59 12.61 3.67
C GLU A 363 15.00 13.04 2.32
N LEU A 364 13.67 13.15 2.22
CA LEU A 364 12.99 13.63 1.02
C LEU A 364 13.35 15.08 0.69
N GLN A 365 13.44 16.00 1.67
CA GLN A 365 13.92 17.35 1.40
C GLN A 365 15.35 17.36 0.86
N THR A 366 16.20 16.50 1.37
CA THR A 366 17.59 16.35 0.87
C THR A 366 17.59 15.87 -0.58
N LEU A 367 16.79 14.86 -0.90
CA LEU A 367 16.61 14.32 -2.25
C LEU A 367 16.22 15.40 -3.24
N ILE A 368 15.19 16.20 -2.90
CA ILE A 368 14.60 17.18 -3.84
C ILE A 368 15.26 18.57 -3.81
N SER A 369 16.21 18.84 -2.93
CA SER A 369 16.76 20.19 -2.66
C SER A 369 17.31 20.89 -3.91
N SER A 370 18.01 20.14 -4.77
CA SER A 370 18.55 20.68 -6.04
C SER A 370 17.43 21.04 -7.02
N ALA A 371 16.41 20.19 -7.14
CA ALA A 371 15.26 20.42 -8.01
C ALA A 371 14.43 21.62 -7.54
N VAL A 372 14.17 21.74 -6.23
CA VAL A 372 13.50 22.91 -5.65
C VAL A 372 14.30 24.20 -5.89
N THR A 373 15.62 24.16 -5.73
CA THR A 373 16.47 25.33 -5.98
C THR A 373 16.37 25.78 -7.44
N SER A 374 16.36 24.85 -8.37
CA SER A 374 16.29 25.08 -9.82
C SER A 374 14.90 25.47 -10.33
N ASP A 375 13.85 25.22 -9.56
CA ASP A 375 12.46 25.52 -9.92
C ASP A 375 12.20 27.03 -9.83
N ALA A 376 12.22 27.72 -10.98
CA ALA A 376 11.95 29.16 -11.08
C ALA A 376 10.47 29.50 -10.82
N ASN A 377 9.55 28.51 -10.94
CA ASN A 377 8.11 28.70 -10.82
C ASN A 377 7.57 28.25 -9.45
N LYS A 378 8.45 27.93 -8.48
CA LYS A 378 8.04 27.53 -7.14
C LYS A 378 7.31 28.65 -6.39
N PHE A 379 6.34 28.29 -5.55
CA PHE A 379 5.55 29.25 -4.77
C PHE A 379 6.30 29.79 -3.53
N TYR A 380 7.30 29.06 -3.06
CA TYR A 380 8.05 29.36 -1.86
C TYR A 380 9.55 29.41 -2.17
N SER A 381 10.25 30.29 -1.51
CA SER A 381 11.72 30.39 -1.65
C SER A 381 12.40 29.11 -1.11
N THR A 382 13.64 28.87 -1.53
CA THR A 382 14.45 27.76 -1.00
C THR A 382 14.67 27.86 0.51
N ALA A 383 14.73 29.08 1.07
CA ALA A 383 14.81 29.29 2.52
C ALA A 383 13.51 28.87 3.22
N GLU A 384 12.35 29.23 2.68
CA GLU A 384 11.03 28.84 3.18
C GLU A 384 10.80 27.32 3.10
N PHE A 385 11.28 26.69 2.01
CA PHE A 385 11.29 25.23 1.85
C PHE A 385 12.02 24.54 3.01
N THR A 386 13.24 24.95 3.31
CA THR A 386 14.01 24.38 4.42
C THR A 386 13.38 24.73 5.78
N GLN A 387 12.87 25.95 5.93
CA GLN A 387 12.29 26.43 7.19
C GLN A 387 11.03 25.64 7.56
N ASN A 388 10.15 25.32 6.60
CA ASN A 388 8.83 24.75 6.90
C ASN A 388 8.84 23.29 7.35
N LEU A 389 9.99 22.64 7.35
CA LEU A 389 10.14 21.38 8.08
C LEU A 389 9.94 21.61 9.58
N ASN A 390 10.49 22.71 10.12
CA ASN A 390 10.60 22.91 11.57
C ASN A 390 9.78 24.09 12.12
N SER A 391 9.33 25.02 11.28
CA SER A 391 8.59 26.21 11.72
C SER A 391 7.66 26.74 10.64
N SER A 392 6.69 27.51 11.06
CA SER A 392 5.66 28.09 10.20
C SER A 392 6.22 28.99 9.12
N VAL A 393 5.65 28.89 7.92
CA VAL A 393 5.92 29.71 6.75
C VAL A 393 4.61 30.19 6.14
N GLN A 394 4.42 31.48 5.94
CA GLN A 394 3.24 32.07 5.31
C GLN A 394 1.89 31.52 5.85
N GLY A 395 1.80 31.30 7.16
CA GLY A 395 0.61 30.74 7.82
C GLY A 395 0.44 29.23 7.71
N ARG A 396 1.41 28.52 7.15
CA ARG A 396 1.47 27.04 7.12
C ARG A 396 2.41 26.56 8.21
N ILE A 397 1.87 25.81 9.16
CA ILE A 397 2.63 25.29 10.29
C ILE A 397 3.78 24.38 9.83
N GLY A 398 4.93 24.40 10.53
CA GLY A 398 6.02 23.46 10.29
C GLY A 398 5.65 22.03 10.69
N LEU A 399 6.22 21.01 10.01
CA LEU A 399 5.88 19.62 10.29
C LEU A 399 6.23 19.24 11.73
N THR A 400 7.47 19.49 12.17
CA THR A 400 7.91 19.18 13.53
C THR A 400 7.27 20.12 14.55
N GLU A 401 7.07 21.40 14.23
CA GLU A 401 6.33 22.35 15.07
C GLU A 401 4.94 21.82 15.42
N LEU A 402 4.22 21.27 14.43
CA LEU A 402 2.92 20.63 14.70
C LEU A 402 3.08 19.39 15.56
N MET A 403 3.91 18.45 15.11
CA MET A 403 3.93 17.10 15.63
C MET A 403 4.57 17.00 17.01
N ASP A 404 5.50 17.87 17.41
CA ASP A 404 6.06 17.91 18.78
C ASP A 404 4.99 18.29 19.81
N GLY A 405 4.17 19.29 19.50
CA GLY A 405 3.03 19.63 20.32
C GLY A 405 1.94 18.57 20.31
N ARG A 406 1.66 17.96 19.14
CA ARG A 406 0.73 16.85 18.96
C ARG A 406 1.12 15.63 19.77
N LYS A 407 2.40 15.24 19.71
CA LYS A 407 3.01 14.17 20.49
C LYS A 407 2.83 14.37 21.99
N THR A 408 3.12 15.58 22.47
CA THR A 408 2.89 15.96 23.88
C THR A 408 1.42 15.86 24.25
N TYR A 409 0.53 16.36 23.41
CA TYR A 409 -0.90 16.35 23.66
C TYR A 409 -1.48 14.94 23.68
N LEU A 410 -1.23 14.13 22.65
CA LEU A 410 -1.77 12.76 22.57
C LEU A 410 -1.28 11.88 23.71
N ASN A 411 0.00 11.97 24.10
CA ASN A 411 0.54 11.24 25.23
C ASN A 411 -0.09 11.65 26.59
N SER A 412 -0.75 12.81 26.67
CA SER A 412 -1.48 13.26 27.87
C SER A 412 -2.96 12.86 27.87
N GLN A 413 -3.50 12.38 26.75
CA GLN A 413 -4.92 12.07 26.64
C GLN A 413 -5.28 10.79 27.39
N VAL A 414 -6.38 10.83 28.15
CA VAL A 414 -6.81 9.70 28.99
C VAL A 414 -6.98 8.42 28.21
N ASP A 415 -7.49 8.47 26.97
CA ASP A 415 -7.69 7.30 26.12
C ASP A 415 -6.37 6.72 25.61
N PHE A 416 -5.31 7.52 25.48
CA PHE A 416 -3.97 7.06 25.15
C PHE A 416 -3.24 6.44 26.34
N LEU A 417 -3.60 6.82 27.57
CA LEU A 417 -3.03 6.26 28.80
C LEU A 417 -3.68 4.94 29.23
N LYS A 418 -4.86 4.60 28.69
CA LYS A 418 -5.51 3.32 28.97
C LYS A 418 -4.67 2.14 28.53
N VAL A 419 -4.59 1.12 29.37
CA VAL A 419 -3.77 -0.08 29.15
C VAL A 419 -4.61 -1.14 28.43
N ALA A 420 -4.19 -1.52 27.26
CA ALA A 420 -4.79 -2.60 26.50
C ALA A 420 -4.36 -3.98 27.02
N PRO A 421 -5.12 -5.05 26.73
CA PRO A 421 -4.65 -6.42 26.93
C PRO A 421 -3.31 -6.71 26.22
N VAL A 422 -2.62 -7.74 26.65
CA VAL A 422 -1.40 -8.21 25.99
C VAL A 422 -1.70 -9.56 25.31
N VAL A 423 -1.43 -9.64 24.02
CA VAL A 423 -1.55 -10.86 23.20
C VAL A 423 -0.14 -11.38 22.90
N SER A 424 0.11 -12.65 23.18
CA SER A 424 1.42 -13.29 22.98
C SER A 424 1.26 -14.78 22.66
N ASN A 425 2.35 -15.45 22.30
CA ASN A 425 2.41 -16.91 22.09
C ASN A 425 1.28 -17.45 21.21
N ILE A 426 1.08 -16.83 20.04
CA ILE A 426 0.07 -17.30 19.09
C ILE A 426 0.56 -18.59 18.46
N THR A 427 -0.26 -19.63 18.51
CA THR A 427 0.06 -20.97 18.01
C THR A 427 -1.15 -21.60 17.33
N ASN A 428 -0.90 -22.61 16.51
CA ASN A 428 -1.95 -23.44 15.94
C ASN A 428 -1.68 -24.94 16.18
N SER A 429 -2.73 -25.72 16.30
CA SER A 429 -2.67 -27.17 16.45
C SER A 429 -3.73 -27.86 15.57
N PRO A 430 -3.35 -28.82 14.69
CA PRO A 430 -1.97 -29.27 14.45
C PRO A 430 -1.07 -28.16 13.84
N ALA A 431 0.26 -28.32 13.97
CA ALA A 431 1.23 -27.38 13.41
C ALA A 431 1.20 -27.39 11.86
N GLU A 432 1.13 -28.59 11.26
CA GLU A 432 0.86 -28.75 9.84
C GLU A 432 -0.65 -28.92 9.64
N VAL A 433 -1.24 -28.06 8.80
CA VAL A 433 -2.68 -28.02 8.56
C VAL A 433 -2.97 -28.57 7.16
N HIS A 434 -3.84 -29.57 7.11
CA HIS A 434 -4.27 -30.17 5.86
C HIS A 434 -5.70 -29.75 5.50
N SER A 435 -6.01 -29.77 4.22
CA SER A 435 -7.35 -29.48 3.72
C SER A 435 -8.40 -30.42 4.38
N ASN A 436 -9.62 -29.91 4.57
CA ASN A 436 -10.75 -30.62 5.22
C ASN A 436 -10.51 -31.11 6.67
N THR A 437 -9.61 -30.42 7.39
CA THR A 437 -9.36 -30.67 8.81
C THR A 437 -9.83 -29.50 9.67
N ALA A 438 -9.74 -29.67 11.00
CA ALA A 438 -9.96 -28.57 11.93
C ALA A 438 -8.62 -28.13 12.52
N VAL A 439 -8.40 -26.84 12.62
CA VAL A 439 -7.25 -26.24 13.31
C VAL A 439 -7.72 -25.45 14.51
N THR A 440 -7.06 -25.64 15.65
CA THR A 440 -7.23 -24.80 16.83
C THR A 440 -6.18 -23.69 16.81
N ILE A 441 -6.62 -22.45 16.79
CA ILE A 441 -5.75 -21.27 16.93
C ILE A 441 -5.84 -20.83 18.39
N SER A 442 -4.69 -20.69 19.05
CA SER A 442 -4.57 -20.33 20.45
C SER A 442 -3.61 -19.18 20.67
N ALA A 443 -3.86 -18.38 21.71
CA ALA A 443 -2.96 -17.30 22.14
C ALA A 443 -2.99 -17.15 23.65
N GLU A 444 -1.88 -16.73 24.25
CA GLU A 444 -1.82 -16.28 25.63
C GLU A 444 -2.23 -14.80 25.69
N ILE A 445 -3.32 -14.52 26.43
CA ILE A 445 -3.89 -13.16 26.51
C ILE A 445 -4.13 -12.80 27.95
N THR A 446 -3.53 -11.70 28.39
CA THR A 446 -3.68 -11.17 29.76
C THR A 446 -4.39 -9.82 29.77
N GLY A 447 -5.18 -9.57 30.81
CA GLY A 447 -5.87 -8.28 31.00
C GLY A 447 -7.07 -8.06 30.08
N SER A 448 -7.62 -9.13 29.46
CA SER A 448 -8.83 -9.06 28.62
C SER A 448 -10.06 -9.60 29.33
N ASN A 449 -11.23 -9.09 28.96
CA ASN A 449 -12.52 -9.65 29.33
C ASN A 449 -13.33 -10.11 28.12
N TYR A 450 -12.90 -9.75 26.90
CA TYR A 450 -13.48 -10.24 25.67
C TYR A 450 -12.41 -10.42 24.58
N VAL A 451 -12.43 -11.58 23.90
CA VAL A 451 -11.49 -11.90 22.83
C VAL A 451 -12.23 -12.56 21.69
N TYR A 452 -11.95 -12.17 20.45
CA TYR A 452 -12.40 -12.91 19.28
C TYR A 452 -11.28 -13.11 18.24
N LEU A 453 -11.40 -14.19 17.48
CA LEU A 453 -10.65 -14.49 16.27
C LEU A 453 -11.44 -14.00 15.07
N GLY A 454 -10.85 -13.13 14.23
CA GLY A 454 -11.33 -12.85 12.89
C GLY A 454 -10.57 -13.71 11.90
N TYR A 455 -11.25 -14.50 11.05
CA TYR A 455 -10.58 -15.32 10.04
C TYR A 455 -11.33 -15.31 8.70
N ARG A 456 -10.60 -15.57 7.61
CA ARG A 456 -11.14 -15.76 6.25
C ARG A 456 -10.20 -16.66 5.45
N PHE A 457 -10.67 -17.14 4.31
CA PHE A 457 -9.90 -18.00 3.39
C PHE A 457 -9.50 -17.27 2.11
N SER A 458 -9.96 -16.07 1.91
CA SER A 458 -9.66 -15.27 0.72
C SER A 458 -9.71 -13.76 1.05
N PRO A 459 -8.82 -12.94 0.47
CA PRO A 459 -8.92 -11.48 0.60
C PRO A 459 -10.20 -10.90 -0.05
N LYS A 460 -10.94 -11.71 -0.82
CA LYS A 460 -12.24 -11.34 -1.41
C LYS A 460 -13.44 -11.61 -0.48
N GLU A 461 -13.18 -12.05 0.77
CA GLU A 461 -14.19 -12.40 1.76
C GLU A 461 -14.14 -11.46 2.96
N LYS A 462 -15.27 -11.36 3.66
CA LYS A 462 -15.32 -10.74 4.99
C LYS A 462 -14.64 -11.65 6.00
N PHE A 463 -14.04 -11.05 7.03
CA PHE A 463 -13.59 -11.83 8.17
C PHE A 463 -14.79 -12.35 8.97
N THR A 464 -14.83 -13.65 9.18
CA THR A 464 -15.74 -14.31 10.13
C THR A 464 -15.19 -14.11 11.54
N LYS A 465 -15.99 -13.54 12.45
CA LYS A 465 -15.60 -13.22 13.82
C LYS A 465 -16.16 -14.28 14.77
N VAL A 466 -15.30 -14.98 15.50
CA VAL A 466 -15.66 -16.05 16.44
C VAL A 466 -15.06 -15.72 17.80
N GLN A 467 -15.90 -15.72 18.85
CA GLN A 467 -15.42 -15.54 20.21
C GLN A 467 -14.48 -16.68 20.61
N MET A 468 -13.30 -16.36 21.14
CA MET A 468 -12.36 -17.34 21.63
C MET A 468 -12.75 -17.83 23.03
N THR A 469 -12.59 -19.11 23.26
CA THR A 469 -12.85 -19.75 24.56
C THR A 469 -11.64 -19.60 25.47
N ALA A 470 -11.84 -19.07 26.67
CA ALA A 470 -10.78 -18.88 27.66
C ALA A 470 -10.60 -20.14 28.53
N ASN A 471 -9.33 -20.51 28.77
CA ASN A 471 -8.90 -21.46 29.80
C ASN A 471 -7.69 -20.82 30.52
N GLY A 472 -7.94 -20.12 31.61
CA GLY A 472 -6.98 -19.23 32.23
C GLY A 472 -6.61 -18.08 31.26
N ASN A 473 -5.34 -17.88 31.03
CA ASN A 473 -4.85 -16.86 30.06
C ASN A 473 -4.83 -17.38 28.62
N THR A 474 -4.93 -18.70 28.40
CA THR A 474 -4.96 -19.29 27.05
C THR A 474 -6.35 -19.13 26.47
N HIS A 475 -6.46 -18.44 25.33
CA HIS A 475 -7.68 -18.29 24.54
C HIS A 475 -7.57 -19.08 23.25
N SER A 476 -8.63 -19.81 22.86
CA SER A 476 -8.60 -20.64 21.67
C SER A 476 -9.91 -20.60 20.88
N ALA A 477 -9.79 -20.79 19.57
CA ALA A 477 -10.92 -20.99 18.67
C ALA A 477 -10.58 -22.07 17.63
N VAL A 478 -11.61 -22.79 17.19
CA VAL A 478 -11.49 -23.85 16.16
C VAL A 478 -11.96 -23.29 14.84
N VAL A 479 -11.16 -23.47 13.80
CA VAL A 479 -11.48 -23.12 12.40
C VAL A 479 -11.55 -24.41 11.59
N ASN A 480 -12.68 -24.66 10.92
CA ASN A 480 -12.80 -25.77 9.97
C ASN A 480 -12.18 -25.33 8.64
N VAL A 481 -11.09 -25.98 8.30
CA VAL A 481 -10.27 -25.64 7.13
C VAL A 481 -10.89 -26.26 5.88
N GLN A 482 -10.89 -25.52 4.79
CA GLN A 482 -11.26 -26.00 3.47
C GLN A 482 -9.99 -26.30 2.64
N HIS A 483 -9.78 -25.60 1.53
CA HIS A 483 -8.69 -25.87 0.59
C HIS A 483 -7.79 -24.61 0.37
N ALA A 484 -7.96 -23.60 1.20
CA ALA A 484 -7.23 -22.35 1.11
C ALA A 484 -6.53 -22.00 2.42
N ASP A 485 -5.45 -21.25 2.32
CA ASP A 485 -4.75 -20.70 3.47
C ASP A 485 -5.69 -19.88 4.35
N ILE A 486 -5.42 -19.88 5.65
CA ILE A 486 -6.20 -19.12 6.63
C ILE A 486 -5.51 -17.77 6.82
N GLN A 487 -6.24 -16.69 6.63
CA GLN A 487 -5.88 -15.34 7.03
C GLN A 487 -6.64 -15.02 8.32
N TYR A 488 -5.95 -14.61 9.38
CA TYR A 488 -6.61 -14.37 10.65
C TYR A 488 -5.95 -13.26 11.46
N TYR A 489 -6.70 -12.70 12.40
CA TYR A 489 -6.23 -11.79 13.42
C TYR A 489 -6.95 -12.05 14.73
N ILE A 490 -6.39 -11.55 15.83
CA ILE A 490 -7.01 -11.60 17.15
C ILE A 490 -7.33 -10.18 17.59
N TRP A 491 -8.53 -9.96 18.09
CA TRP A 491 -8.90 -8.76 18.83
C TRP A 491 -9.11 -9.12 20.31
N ALA A 492 -8.45 -8.40 21.21
CA ALA A 492 -8.62 -8.51 22.64
C ALA A 492 -8.95 -7.17 23.24
N GLU A 493 -9.98 -7.12 24.11
CA GLU A 493 -10.39 -5.89 24.79
C GLU A 493 -10.68 -6.13 26.26
N ASN A 494 -10.50 -5.09 27.05
CA ASN A 494 -11.02 -4.93 28.42
C ASN A 494 -12.04 -3.78 28.45
N ASP A 495 -12.45 -3.36 29.64
CA ASP A 495 -13.45 -2.29 29.77
C ASP A 495 -12.96 -0.95 29.18
N ASP A 496 -11.65 -0.71 29.22
CA ASP A 496 -11.03 0.57 28.90
C ASP A 496 -10.44 0.66 27.50
N ALA A 497 -9.80 -0.43 27.00
CA ALA A 497 -9.03 -0.41 25.78
C ALA A 497 -9.07 -1.76 25.05
N GLY A 498 -8.58 -1.78 23.82
CA GLY A 498 -8.41 -3.00 23.05
C GLY A 498 -7.14 -2.97 22.19
N ILE A 499 -6.76 -4.14 21.68
CA ILE A 499 -5.60 -4.32 20.81
C ILE A 499 -5.88 -5.37 19.73
N PHE A 500 -5.32 -5.15 18.55
CA PHE A 500 -5.25 -6.14 17.49
C PHE A 500 -3.92 -6.89 17.52
N SER A 501 -3.94 -8.13 17.04
CA SER A 501 -2.72 -8.87 16.68
C SER A 501 -2.93 -9.53 15.31
N PRO A 502 -2.19 -9.14 14.26
CA PRO A 502 -1.22 -8.02 14.24
C PRO A 502 -1.91 -6.67 14.48
N GLU A 503 -1.15 -5.66 14.92
CA GLU A 503 -1.71 -4.35 15.29
C GLU A 503 -2.41 -3.63 14.12
N ARG A 504 -1.96 -3.87 12.89
CA ARG A 504 -2.53 -3.28 11.67
C ARG A 504 -3.69 -4.08 11.05
N ALA A 505 -4.32 -5.00 11.83
CA ALA A 505 -5.50 -5.72 11.34
C ALA A 505 -6.69 -4.73 11.10
N GLU A 506 -7.53 -5.01 10.15
CA GLU A 506 -7.70 -6.15 9.22
C GLU A 506 -6.86 -5.97 7.92
N TYR A 507 -6.05 -4.90 7.82
CA TYR A 507 -5.17 -4.66 6.67
C TYR A 507 -4.03 -5.70 6.62
N GLU A 508 -3.39 -5.94 7.76
CA GLU A 508 -2.47 -7.05 7.97
C GLU A 508 -3.15 -8.19 8.74
N PHE A 509 -2.61 -9.39 8.61
CA PHE A 509 -3.16 -10.58 9.24
C PHE A 509 -2.09 -11.67 9.33
N HIS A 510 -2.22 -12.52 10.33
CA HIS A 510 -1.47 -13.77 10.43
C HIS A 510 -1.94 -14.74 9.37
N ARG A 511 -1.08 -15.68 8.98
CA ARG A 511 -1.37 -16.68 7.95
C ARG A 511 -1.03 -18.08 8.43
N ILE A 512 -1.86 -19.05 8.06
CA ILE A 512 -1.58 -20.49 8.21
C ILE A 512 -1.71 -21.09 6.82
N GLY A 513 -0.62 -21.71 6.34
CA GLY A 513 -0.65 -22.48 5.09
C GLY A 513 -1.47 -23.73 5.24
N VAL A 514 -2.23 -24.08 4.21
CA VAL A 514 -3.01 -25.31 4.12
C VAL A 514 -2.42 -26.19 3.03
N SER A 515 -2.03 -27.40 3.35
CA SER A 515 -1.37 -28.34 2.45
C SER A 515 -2.28 -29.48 2.00
N ALA A 516 -1.89 -30.12 0.90
CA ALA A 516 -2.45 -31.36 0.37
C ALA A 516 -1.30 -32.20 -0.24
N ASP A 517 -1.60 -33.42 -0.70
CA ASP A 517 -0.60 -34.27 -1.36
C ASP A 517 -0.04 -33.61 -2.62
N VAL A 518 -0.91 -32.96 -3.41
CA VAL A 518 -0.51 -32.11 -4.53
C VAL A 518 -1.06 -30.70 -4.31
N VAL A 519 -0.23 -29.70 -4.46
CA VAL A 519 -0.58 -28.29 -4.22
C VAL A 519 -0.17 -27.40 -5.38
N ILE A 520 -0.85 -26.26 -5.51
CA ILE A 520 -0.32 -25.11 -6.24
C ILE A 520 0.81 -24.54 -5.39
N ASN A 521 2.04 -24.61 -5.87
CA ASN A 521 3.24 -24.25 -5.11
C ASN A 521 3.74 -22.84 -5.39
N GLU A 522 3.67 -22.47 -6.66
CA GLU A 522 4.13 -21.16 -7.13
C GLU A 522 3.34 -20.74 -8.36
N LEU A 523 3.17 -19.44 -8.57
CA LEU A 523 2.60 -18.89 -9.79
C LEU A 523 3.21 -17.54 -10.13
N GLN A 524 3.27 -17.22 -11.42
CA GLN A 524 3.70 -15.92 -11.92
C GLN A 524 2.68 -15.39 -12.93
N SER A 525 2.01 -14.28 -12.61
CA SER A 525 0.94 -13.68 -13.43
C SER A 525 1.33 -12.42 -14.18
N SER A 526 2.63 -12.12 -14.24
CA SER A 526 3.20 -11.02 -15.01
C SER A 526 4.67 -11.32 -15.33
N ASN A 527 4.88 -12.29 -16.22
CA ASN A 527 6.22 -12.72 -16.66
C ASN A 527 6.64 -11.93 -17.90
N ARG A 528 7.71 -11.18 -17.81
CA ARG A 528 8.29 -10.44 -18.94
C ARG A 528 9.71 -10.86 -19.29
N SER A 529 10.49 -11.35 -18.32
CA SER A 529 11.92 -11.60 -18.51
C SER A 529 12.48 -12.78 -17.71
N THR A 530 11.69 -13.47 -16.86
CA THR A 530 12.21 -14.49 -15.95
C THR A 530 12.33 -15.86 -16.60
N GLN A 531 11.24 -16.46 -17.02
CA GLN A 531 11.21 -17.79 -17.64
C GLN A 531 10.42 -17.77 -18.94
N PHE A 532 10.89 -18.49 -19.95
CA PHE A 532 10.21 -18.61 -21.24
C PHE A 532 9.81 -20.07 -21.50
N ASP A 533 8.72 -20.24 -22.24
CA ASP A 533 8.23 -21.53 -22.69
C ASP A 533 9.13 -22.12 -23.80
N VAL A 534 8.83 -23.33 -24.22
CA VAL A 534 9.58 -24.02 -25.29
C VAL A 534 9.56 -23.30 -26.63
N LEU A 535 8.64 -22.35 -26.80
CA LEU A 535 8.53 -21.52 -28.02
C LEU A 535 9.28 -20.18 -27.88
N GLY A 536 9.88 -19.90 -26.71
CA GLY A 536 10.63 -18.67 -26.42
C GLY A 536 9.75 -17.50 -26.00
N TYR A 537 8.51 -17.72 -25.54
CA TYR A 537 7.63 -16.67 -25.02
C TYR A 537 7.68 -16.62 -23.50
N TYR A 538 7.72 -15.44 -22.96
CA TYR A 538 7.57 -15.17 -21.51
C TYR A 538 6.07 -15.20 -21.14
N SER A 539 5.56 -16.41 -21.03
CA SER A 539 4.16 -16.65 -20.66
C SER A 539 3.99 -16.74 -19.14
N ASP A 540 2.83 -16.36 -18.61
CA ASP A 540 2.48 -16.62 -17.21
C ASP A 540 2.48 -18.12 -16.94
N TRP A 541 2.78 -18.54 -15.71
CA TRP A 541 2.89 -19.95 -15.39
C TRP A 541 2.40 -20.31 -14.00
N ILE A 542 2.09 -21.59 -13.81
CA ILE A 542 1.60 -22.21 -12.58
C ILE A 542 2.45 -23.44 -12.33
N GLU A 543 3.00 -23.57 -11.12
CA GLU A 543 3.72 -24.73 -10.66
C GLU A 543 2.89 -25.55 -9.68
N LEU A 544 2.79 -26.86 -9.94
CA LEU A 544 2.30 -27.82 -8.95
C LEU A 544 3.46 -28.59 -8.33
N HIS A 545 3.32 -28.89 -7.04
CA HIS A 545 4.29 -29.68 -6.26
C HIS A 545 3.63 -30.88 -5.62
N ASN A 546 4.34 -32.01 -5.66
CA ASN A 546 3.98 -33.25 -4.96
C ASN A 546 4.67 -33.29 -3.59
N ASN A 547 3.89 -33.15 -2.52
CA ASN A 547 4.38 -33.16 -1.14
C ASN A 547 4.68 -34.57 -0.59
N THR A 548 4.55 -35.62 -1.39
CA THR A 548 4.68 -37.01 -0.94
C THR A 548 5.98 -37.65 -1.41
N ASP A 549 6.37 -38.76 -0.78
CA ASP A 549 7.54 -39.53 -1.11
C ASP A 549 7.30 -40.59 -2.24
N ALA A 550 6.17 -40.49 -2.94
CA ALA A 550 5.82 -41.34 -4.07
C ALA A 550 5.38 -40.48 -5.29
N SER A 551 5.57 -41.00 -6.49
CA SER A 551 5.04 -40.33 -7.70
C SER A 551 3.51 -40.34 -7.67
N ILE A 552 2.89 -39.24 -8.04
CA ILE A 552 1.43 -39.05 -8.14
C ILE A 552 1.03 -38.80 -9.58
N ASP A 553 0.07 -39.59 -10.07
CA ASP A 553 -0.60 -39.34 -11.34
C ASP A 553 -1.68 -38.28 -11.17
N ILE A 554 -1.52 -37.15 -11.86
CA ILE A 554 -2.48 -36.05 -11.91
C ILE A 554 -3.23 -35.96 -13.24
N SER A 555 -3.18 -37.00 -14.04
CA SER A 555 -3.92 -37.11 -15.29
C SER A 555 -5.42 -36.96 -15.04
N GLY A 556 -6.06 -36.06 -15.81
CA GLY A 556 -7.49 -35.81 -15.67
C GLY A 556 -7.89 -34.89 -14.53
N TYR A 557 -6.93 -34.38 -13.73
CA TYR A 557 -7.19 -33.24 -12.84
C TYR A 557 -7.49 -31.99 -13.66
N TYR A 558 -7.94 -30.95 -13.02
CA TYR A 558 -8.27 -29.67 -13.70
C TYR A 558 -7.62 -28.49 -12.99
N LEU A 559 -7.19 -27.51 -13.80
CA LEU A 559 -6.86 -26.17 -13.34
C LEU A 559 -7.95 -25.18 -13.83
N THR A 560 -8.35 -24.28 -12.96
CA THR A 560 -9.38 -23.29 -13.29
C THR A 560 -9.20 -21.99 -12.51
N ASP A 561 -9.41 -20.86 -13.16
CA ASP A 561 -9.50 -19.52 -12.58
C ASP A 561 -10.96 -19.17 -12.20
N ASN A 562 -11.92 -20.09 -12.40
CA ASN A 562 -13.34 -19.88 -12.20
C ASN A 562 -13.97 -21.02 -11.39
N LYS A 563 -14.36 -20.73 -10.14
CA LYS A 563 -15.01 -21.70 -9.25
C LYS A 563 -16.35 -22.26 -9.76
N ASP A 564 -17.02 -21.53 -10.66
CA ASP A 564 -18.29 -21.96 -11.26
C ASP A 564 -18.08 -22.88 -12.47
N THR A 565 -16.83 -23.08 -12.91
CA THR A 565 -16.44 -23.95 -14.01
C THR A 565 -15.21 -24.76 -13.62
N LEU A 566 -15.38 -25.74 -12.75
CA LEU A 566 -14.30 -26.55 -12.18
C LEU A 566 -13.53 -27.37 -13.23
N THR A 567 -14.13 -27.64 -14.39
CA THR A 567 -13.55 -28.42 -15.49
C THR A 567 -12.99 -27.56 -16.62
N LYS A 568 -12.56 -26.32 -16.33
CA LYS A 568 -12.16 -25.35 -17.36
C LYS A 568 -11.01 -25.83 -18.23
N TRP A 569 -9.95 -26.37 -17.63
CA TRP A 569 -8.83 -26.96 -18.36
C TRP A 569 -8.40 -28.26 -17.69
N GLN A 570 -8.41 -29.35 -18.45
CA GLN A 570 -8.03 -30.67 -17.98
C GLN A 570 -6.52 -30.88 -18.17
N ILE A 571 -5.86 -31.28 -17.09
CA ILE A 571 -4.44 -31.68 -17.11
C ILE A 571 -4.31 -32.94 -18.00
N PRO A 572 -3.43 -32.92 -19.02
CA PRO A 572 -3.17 -34.07 -19.88
C PRO A 572 -2.53 -35.21 -19.06
N ASN A 573 -2.14 -36.27 -19.75
CA ASN A 573 -1.45 -37.41 -19.13
C ASN A 573 -0.13 -36.93 -18.48
N GLN A 574 -0.11 -36.82 -17.16
CA GLN A 574 0.98 -36.22 -16.39
C GLN A 574 1.11 -36.84 -15.00
N SER A 575 2.35 -37.18 -14.62
CA SER A 575 2.70 -37.54 -13.23
C SER A 575 3.71 -36.53 -12.67
N ILE A 576 3.70 -36.39 -11.34
CA ILE A 576 4.70 -35.61 -10.61
C ILE A 576 5.50 -36.58 -9.75
N ASP A 577 6.81 -36.64 -9.93
CA ASP A 577 7.69 -37.50 -9.13
C ASP A 577 7.61 -37.14 -7.64
N ALA A 578 8.09 -38.04 -6.78
CA ALA A 578 8.17 -37.80 -5.35
C ALA A 578 8.91 -36.48 -5.03
N ASN A 579 8.31 -35.59 -4.27
CA ASN A 579 8.83 -34.25 -3.98
C ASN A 579 9.17 -33.41 -5.23
N GLY A 580 8.61 -33.76 -6.39
CA GLY A 580 8.86 -33.10 -7.69
C GLY A 580 7.88 -31.97 -8.00
N TYR A 581 8.11 -31.36 -9.17
CA TYR A 581 7.35 -30.22 -9.67
C TYR A 581 6.86 -30.47 -11.08
N VAL A 582 5.83 -29.72 -11.51
CA VAL A 582 5.40 -29.63 -12.89
C VAL A 582 4.87 -28.24 -13.18
N ILE A 583 5.23 -27.72 -14.37
CA ILE A 583 4.82 -26.38 -14.81
C ILE A 583 3.71 -26.45 -15.85
N PHE A 584 2.75 -25.52 -15.72
CA PHE A 584 1.71 -25.27 -16.70
C PHE A 584 1.73 -23.79 -17.11
N TRP A 585 1.85 -23.54 -18.43
CA TRP A 585 1.85 -22.20 -19.00
C TRP A 585 0.42 -21.66 -19.15
N ALA A 586 0.13 -20.53 -18.57
CA ALA A 586 -1.20 -19.93 -18.56
C ALA A 586 -1.32 -18.85 -19.65
N ASP A 587 -1.42 -19.26 -20.93
CA ASP A 587 -1.31 -18.35 -22.08
C ASP A 587 -2.33 -18.58 -23.22
N LYS A 588 -3.26 -19.52 -23.04
CA LYS A 588 -4.29 -19.91 -24.03
C LYS A 588 -3.77 -20.62 -25.26
N LYS A 589 -2.51 -21.07 -25.31
CA LYS A 589 -1.94 -21.80 -26.44
C LYS A 589 -2.20 -23.30 -26.34
N ILE A 590 -3.44 -23.71 -26.25
CA ILE A 590 -3.90 -25.10 -26.01
C ILE A 590 -3.41 -26.15 -27.03
N ALA A 591 -2.83 -25.76 -28.14
CA ALA A 591 -2.20 -26.67 -29.11
C ALA A 591 -0.87 -27.22 -28.60
N GLU A 592 -0.27 -26.59 -27.61
CA GLU A 592 1.00 -26.98 -27.02
C GLU A 592 0.78 -27.77 -25.73
N THR A 593 1.70 -28.67 -25.44
CA THR A 593 1.63 -29.49 -24.21
C THR A 593 1.84 -28.60 -22.98
N ASN A 594 1.06 -28.83 -21.93
CA ASN A 594 1.09 -28.09 -20.67
C ASN A 594 0.74 -26.59 -20.79
N HIS A 595 0.02 -26.18 -21.85
CA HIS A 595 -0.51 -24.83 -22.00
C HIS A 595 -2.01 -24.80 -21.69
N THR A 596 -2.44 -23.95 -20.77
CA THR A 596 -3.83 -23.85 -20.34
C THR A 596 -4.69 -23.07 -21.37
N ASN A 597 -6.01 -23.20 -21.26
CA ASN A 597 -6.96 -22.44 -22.08
C ASN A 597 -7.36 -21.07 -21.45
N PHE A 598 -6.65 -20.66 -20.40
CA PHE A 598 -6.84 -19.37 -19.74
C PHE A 598 -5.47 -18.69 -19.48
N GLN A 599 -5.51 -17.42 -19.13
CA GLN A 599 -4.36 -16.62 -18.71
C GLN A 599 -4.55 -16.16 -17.28
N LEU A 600 -3.45 -15.93 -16.57
CA LEU A 600 -3.50 -15.32 -15.24
C LEU A 600 -3.69 -13.80 -15.37
N THR A 601 -4.28 -13.20 -14.34
CA THR A 601 -4.55 -11.75 -14.29
C THR A 601 -3.56 -11.08 -13.34
N LYS A 602 -2.74 -10.16 -13.83
CA LYS A 602 -1.78 -9.39 -13.01
C LYS A 602 -2.42 -8.76 -11.76
N ASN A 603 -3.66 -8.28 -11.87
CA ASN A 603 -4.37 -7.62 -10.76
C ASN A 603 -4.99 -8.57 -9.73
N GLY A 604 -4.71 -9.86 -9.86
CA GLY A 604 -5.11 -10.87 -8.88
C GLY A 604 -6.44 -11.55 -9.17
N GLU A 605 -6.45 -12.83 -8.91
CA GLU A 605 -7.61 -13.70 -9.06
C GLU A 605 -7.51 -14.92 -8.15
N SER A 606 -8.42 -15.88 -8.31
CA SER A 606 -8.37 -17.16 -7.61
C SER A 606 -8.07 -18.26 -8.61
N LEU A 607 -7.19 -19.18 -8.24
CA LEU A 607 -6.84 -20.37 -9.02
C LEU A 607 -7.17 -21.60 -8.16
N TYR A 608 -7.69 -22.64 -8.81
CA TYR A 608 -8.15 -23.87 -8.17
C TYR A 608 -7.52 -25.09 -8.86
N LEU A 609 -7.05 -26.03 -8.06
CA LEU A 609 -6.67 -27.38 -8.46
C LEU A 609 -7.81 -28.34 -8.09
N VAL A 610 -8.35 -29.07 -9.06
CA VAL A 610 -9.54 -29.91 -8.91
C VAL A 610 -9.21 -31.33 -9.33
N ASN A 611 -9.61 -32.32 -8.54
CA ASN A 611 -9.43 -33.73 -8.89
C ASN A 611 -10.49 -34.26 -9.87
N PRO A 612 -10.32 -35.45 -10.45
CA PRO A 612 -11.31 -36.03 -11.38
C PRO A 612 -12.69 -36.26 -10.76
N ALA A 613 -12.82 -36.33 -9.43
CA ALA A 613 -14.10 -36.41 -8.73
C ALA A 613 -14.79 -35.05 -8.53
N MET A 614 -14.30 -33.99 -9.17
CA MET A 614 -14.80 -32.61 -9.08
C MET A 614 -14.67 -31.98 -7.68
N SER A 615 -13.75 -32.46 -6.87
CA SER A 615 -13.43 -31.85 -5.58
C SER A 615 -12.22 -30.93 -5.74
N ILE A 616 -12.35 -29.71 -5.23
CA ILE A 616 -11.20 -28.81 -5.08
C ILE A 616 -10.24 -29.46 -4.08
N ILE A 617 -8.97 -29.54 -4.38
CA ILE A 617 -7.94 -30.09 -3.49
C ILE A 617 -6.97 -29.03 -2.99
N ASP A 618 -6.76 -27.97 -3.78
CA ASP A 618 -6.01 -26.80 -3.36
C ASP A 618 -6.53 -25.56 -4.09
N GLN A 619 -6.41 -24.39 -3.45
CA GLN A 619 -6.73 -23.11 -4.07
C GLN A 619 -5.83 -22.01 -3.54
N VAL A 620 -5.57 -21.05 -4.39
CA VAL A 620 -4.89 -19.81 -4.04
C VAL A 620 -5.68 -18.61 -4.54
N THR A 621 -5.71 -17.56 -3.74
CA THR A 621 -6.17 -16.23 -4.19
C THR A 621 -5.04 -15.25 -3.98
N TYR A 622 -4.54 -14.71 -5.06
CA TYR A 622 -3.48 -13.70 -5.03
C TYR A 622 -4.04 -12.32 -5.36
N THR A 623 -3.31 -11.30 -4.95
CA THR A 623 -3.59 -9.88 -5.21
C THR A 623 -2.79 -9.40 -6.42
N HIS A 624 -2.68 -8.10 -6.61
CA HIS A 624 -1.81 -7.54 -7.65
C HIS A 624 -0.38 -8.06 -7.48
N MET A 625 0.20 -8.55 -8.58
CA MET A 625 1.56 -9.08 -8.63
C MET A 625 2.50 -8.10 -9.32
N PRO A 626 3.65 -7.80 -8.73
CA PRO A 626 4.71 -7.10 -9.43
C PRO A 626 5.16 -7.89 -10.68
N THR A 627 5.64 -7.17 -11.68
CA THR A 627 6.20 -7.82 -12.89
C THR A 627 7.46 -8.60 -12.51
N ASP A 628 7.59 -9.79 -13.08
CA ASP A 628 8.71 -10.72 -12.90
C ASP A 628 8.89 -11.28 -11.49
N GLN A 629 7.93 -11.07 -10.58
CA GLN A 629 7.85 -11.75 -9.29
C GLN A 629 6.80 -12.85 -9.30
N SER A 630 6.96 -13.81 -8.41
CA SER A 630 6.05 -14.95 -8.22
C SER A 630 5.35 -14.90 -6.87
N TYR A 631 4.31 -15.70 -6.73
CA TYR A 631 3.57 -15.93 -5.50
C TYR A 631 3.78 -17.39 -5.11
N SER A 632 4.58 -17.63 -4.05
CA SER A 632 5.18 -18.92 -3.73
C SER A 632 4.87 -19.37 -2.31
N ARG A 633 4.67 -20.67 -2.10
CA ARG A 633 4.52 -21.25 -0.75
C ARG A 633 5.86 -21.26 -0.02
N ILE A 634 5.94 -20.64 1.15
CA ILE A 634 7.10 -20.67 2.04
C ILE A 634 6.66 -21.12 3.45
N PRO A 635 7.13 -22.28 3.96
CA PRO A 635 7.98 -23.30 3.33
C PRO A 635 7.33 -23.98 2.14
N ASN A 636 8.19 -24.48 1.23
CA ASN A 636 7.82 -25.15 -0.02
C ASN A 636 6.71 -26.18 0.15
N GLY A 637 5.66 -26.12 -0.63
CA GLY A 637 4.53 -27.05 -0.67
C GLY A 637 3.57 -26.99 0.54
N ARG A 638 3.92 -26.30 1.62
CA ARG A 638 3.19 -26.40 2.92
C ARG A 638 2.91 -25.03 3.57
N GLY A 639 3.76 -24.03 3.31
CA GLY A 639 3.61 -22.72 3.93
C GLY A 639 2.55 -21.85 3.27
N PRO A 640 2.22 -20.71 3.90
CA PRO A 640 1.40 -19.71 3.27
C PRO A 640 2.12 -19.11 2.07
N PHE A 641 1.34 -18.57 1.13
CA PHE A 641 1.89 -17.89 -0.04
C PHE A 641 2.44 -16.51 0.33
N VAL A 642 3.61 -16.19 -0.24
CA VAL A 642 4.28 -14.89 -0.16
C VAL A 642 4.80 -14.48 -1.55
N ILE A 643 5.04 -13.19 -1.77
CA ILE A 643 5.67 -12.70 -3.00
C ILE A 643 7.17 -12.95 -2.90
N THR A 644 7.76 -13.58 -3.94
CA THR A 644 9.19 -13.94 -4.00
C THR A 644 9.76 -13.72 -5.40
N GLU A 645 11.08 -13.83 -5.51
CA GLU A 645 11.70 -14.10 -6.81
C GLU A 645 11.26 -15.47 -7.31
N PRO A 646 11.07 -15.68 -8.61
CA PRO A 646 10.66 -16.96 -9.18
C PRO A 646 11.68 -18.06 -8.92
N THR A 647 11.19 -19.21 -8.44
CA THR A 647 12.01 -20.40 -8.15
C THR A 647 11.74 -21.59 -9.07
N PHE A 648 11.19 -21.36 -10.22
CA PHE A 648 10.77 -22.26 -11.28
C PHE A 648 11.42 -23.68 -11.26
N GLU A 649 10.63 -24.73 -10.99
CA GLU A 649 11.03 -26.15 -10.88
C GLU A 649 12.06 -26.46 -9.78
N ILE A 650 12.27 -25.57 -8.83
CA ILE A 650 13.12 -25.82 -7.68
C ILE A 650 12.40 -25.49 -6.37
N LYS A 651 12.98 -25.91 -5.24
CA LYS A 651 12.40 -25.66 -3.92
C LYS A 651 12.29 -24.17 -3.63
N ASN A 652 11.08 -23.70 -3.30
CA ASN A 652 10.89 -22.34 -2.80
C ASN A 652 11.67 -22.17 -1.50
N SER A 653 12.46 -21.13 -1.39
CA SER A 653 13.27 -20.80 -0.21
C SER A 653 13.03 -19.39 0.26
N SER A 654 13.19 -19.17 1.57
CA SER A 654 13.16 -17.83 2.16
C SER A 654 14.43 -17.02 1.92
N ASP A 655 15.45 -17.65 1.30
CA ASP A 655 16.75 -16.99 1.05
C ASP A 655 16.75 -16.07 -0.16
N THR A 656 15.61 -15.94 -0.82
CA THR A 656 15.41 -14.90 -1.81
C THR A 656 15.20 -13.56 -1.08
N THR A 657 16.01 -12.58 -1.41
CA THR A 657 15.78 -11.18 -1.03
C THR A 657 14.37 -10.82 -1.44
N THR A 658 13.42 -11.02 -0.54
CA THR A 658 12.06 -10.53 -0.69
C THR A 658 12.14 -9.01 -0.79
N ILE A 659 11.90 -8.48 -1.99
CA ILE A 659 11.26 -7.18 -2.08
C ILE A 659 9.76 -7.46 -1.92
N ALA A 660 9.39 -8.10 -0.82
CA ALA A 660 8.10 -7.86 -0.22
C ALA A 660 8.26 -6.50 0.47
N ILE A 661 7.31 -5.63 0.33
CA ILE A 661 6.93 -4.77 1.43
C ILE A 661 6.28 -5.72 2.47
N GLU A 662 7.04 -6.68 2.98
CA GLU A 662 6.96 -7.05 4.36
C GLU A 662 7.74 -5.91 5.04
N GLU A 663 7.02 -5.02 5.69
CA GLU A 663 7.60 -4.47 6.88
C GLU A 663 8.06 -5.68 7.70
N VAL A 664 9.35 -5.98 7.56
CA VAL A 664 10.06 -6.62 8.65
C VAL A 664 9.54 -5.93 9.89
N ASN A 665 8.99 -6.69 10.84
CA ASN A 665 9.15 -6.31 12.23
C ASN A 665 10.62 -5.94 12.34
N ALA A 666 10.93 -4.68 12.13
CA ALA A 666 12.16 -4.09 12.53
C ALA A 666 12.08 -4.16 14.06
N GLU A 667 12.51 -5.27 14.61
CA GLU A 667 13.35 -5.13 15.79
C GLU A 667 14.30 -4.05 15.37
N ALA A 668 14.09 -2.85 15.91
CA ALA A 668 14.81 -1.65 15.55
C ALA A 668 16.27 -2.05 15.45
N ASN A 669 16.89 -1.91 14.25
CA ASN A 669 18.28 -2.25 14.06
C ASN A 669 19.05 -1.55 15.17
N PHE A 670 19.51 -2.29 16.17
CA PHE A 670 20.17 -1.72 17.36
C PHE A 670 21.47 -1.07 16.97
N TYR A 671 21.93 -1.32 15.72
CA TYR A 671 23.17 -0.80 15.18
C TYR A 671 22.97 -0.15 13.82
N SER A 672 23.70 0.92 13.56
CA SER A 672 23.78 1.59 12.25
C SER A 672 25.22 1.90 11.87
N ILE A 673 25.57 1.77 10.58
CA ILE A 673 26.91 2.04 10.05
C ILE A 673 26.89 3.28 9.16
N TYR A 674 27.81 4.22 9.44
CA TYR A 674 27.93 5.47 8.67
C TYR A 674 29.38 6.02 8.66
N PRO A 675 29.74 6.81 7.63
CA PRO A 675 29.04 6.97 6.38
C PRO A 675 29.00 5.67 5.57
N ASN A 676 27.89 5.41 4.88
CA ASN A 676 27.73 4.26 3.99
C ASN A 676 27.04 4.76 2.71
N PRO A 677 27.72 4.76 1.55
CA PRO A 677 29.07 4.27 1.25
C PRO A 677 30.23 5.12 1.83
N SER A 678 31.41 4.47 2.04
CA SER A 678 32.64 5.15 2.49
C SER A 678 33.90 4.61 1.81
N ASN A 679 34.98 5.43 1.78
CA ASN A 679 36.24 5.05 1.19
C ASN A 679 37.43 4.99 2.18
N ALA A 680 37.29 5.51 3.39
CA ALA A 680 38.42 5.58 4.33
C ALA A 680 38.11 5.02 5.73
N TYR A 681 36.92 5.31 6.27
CA TYR A 681 36.51 4.88 7.60
C TYR A 681 35.01 4.87 7.74
N VAL A 682 34.52 4.11 8.71
CA VAL A 682 33.12 4.05 9.13
C VAL A 682 33.01 4.13 10.65
N TYR A 683 31.82 4.48 11.12
CA TYR A 683 31.44 4.41 12.53
C TYR A 683 30.25 3.47 12.64
N ILE A 684 30.12 2.78 13.77
CA ILE A 684 28.91 2.02 14.10
C ILE A 684 28.29 2.62 15.36
N LYS A 685 27.04 3.02 15.22
CA LYS A 685 26.24 3.60 16.31
C LYS A 685 25.36 2.52 16.89
N SER A 686 25.37 2.34 18.21
CA SER A 686 24.39 1.54 18.94
C SER A 686 23.30 2.43 19.51
N MET A 687 22.06 1.97 19.47
CA MET A 687 20.92 2.64 20.12
C MET A 687 20.83 2.31 21.62
N HIS A 688 21.53 1.30 22.11
CA HIS A 688 21.60 0.95 23.53
C HIS A 688 22.84 1.51 24.23
N LYS A 689 22.64 2.04 25.43
CA LYS A 689 23.69 2.72 26.22
C LYS A 689 24.64 1.79 26.99
N GLU A 690 24.43 0.49 27.02
CA GLU A 690 25.27 -0.44 27.79
C GLU A 690 26.01 -1.41 26.88
N SER A 691 27.32 -1.28 26.88
CA SER A 691 28.26 -2.12 26.16
C SER A 691 28.50 -3.44 26.89
N LYS A 692 27.99 -4.54 26.36
CA LYS A 692 28.67 -5.83 26.51
C LYS A 692 29.96 -5.80 25.69
N ASN A 693 30.92 -6.68 26.01
CA ASN A 693 32.11 -6.87 25.17
C ASN A 693 31.71 -7.54 23.87
N LEU A 694 31.24 -6.75 22.91
CA LEU A 694 30.82 -7.23 21.58
C LEU A 694 32.01 -7.15 20.63
N ILE A 695 31.95 -7.97 19.58
CA ILE A 695 32.93 -8.00 18.49
C ILE A 695 32.23 -7.55 17.23
N ILE A 696 32.90 -6.76 16.39
CA ILE A 696 32.48 -6.42 15.04
C ILE A 696 33.29 -7.24 14.05
N GLU A 697 32.61 -7.87 13.14
CA GLU A 697 33.22 -8.67 12.09
C GLU A 697 32.75 -8.19 10.72
N PHE A 698 33.70 -7.90 9.82
CA PHE A 698 33.41 -7.54 8.43
C PHE A 698 33.72 -8.75 7.53
N TYR A 699 32.82 -9.07 6.68
CA TYR A 699 32.93 -10.14 5.70
C TYR A 699 32.83 -9.58 4.27
N ASP A 700 33.63 -10.10 3.35
CA ASP A 700 33.45 -9.83 1.93
C ASP A 700 32.26 -10.64 1.37
N ILE A 701 31.91 -10.40 0.10
CA ILE A 701 30.79 -11.08 -0.58
C ILE A 701 30.96 -12.60 -0.72
N LEU A 702 32.13 -13.15 -0.46
CA LEU A 702 32.42 -14.60 -0.47
C LEU A 702 32.39 -15.19 0.94
N GLY A 703 31.99 -14.39 1.97
CA GLY A 703 31.95 -14.80 3.36
C GLY A 703 33.32 -14.87 4.04
N LYS A 704 34.37 -14.30 3.44
CA LYS A 704 35.70 -14.23 4.05
C LYS A 704 35.75 -13.06 5.02
N MET A 705 36.08 -13.34 6.28
CA MET A 705 36.30 -12.30 7.30
C MET A 705 37.52 -11.43 6.95
N VAL A 706 37.33 -10.11 6.94
CA VAL A 706 38.34 -9.12 6.55
C VAL A 706 38.69 -8.13 7.68
N ILE A 707 37.79 -7.92 8.63
CA ILE A 707 38.04 -7.16 9.87
C ILE A 707 37.37 -7.92 11.02
N ASN A 708 38.09 -8.00 12.18
CA ASN A 708 37.54 -8.49 13.44
C ASN A 708 38.16 -7.64 14.56
N GLN A 709 37.32 -6.94 15.32
CA GLN A 709 37.77 -6.10 16.42
C GLN A 709 36.67 -5.92 17.49
N PRO A 710 37.03 -5.56 18.74
CA PRO A 710 36.05 -5.22 19.76
C PRO A 710 35.19 -4.02 19.36
N PHE A 711 33.86 -4.09 19.67
CA PHE A 711 32.95 -2.98 19.45
C PHE A 711 33.13 -1.87 20.48
N LYS A 712 33.15 -0.64 20.00
CA LYS A 712 33.01 0.57 20.80
C LYS A 712 32.08 1.55 20.07
N HIS A 713 31.07 2.02 20.77
CA HIS A 713 30.10 2.96 20.24
C HIS A 713 30.78 4.21 19.64
N ASN A 714 30.45 4.50 18.36
CA ASN A 714 31.01 5.60 17.59
C ASN A 714 32.55 5.61 17.44
N GLU A 715 33.23 4.46 17.63
CA GLU A 715 34.65 4.37 17.33
C GLU A 715 34.89 4.35 15.83
N LYS A 716 35.95 5.03 15.42
CA LYS A 716 36.37 5.11 14.02
C LYS A 716 37.02 3.80 13.58
N ILE A 717 36.42 3.11 12.64
CA ILE A 717 36.90 1.87 12.02
C ILE A 717 37.62 2.24 10.72
N ASN A 718 38.90 1.91 10.61
CA ASN A 718 39.63 2.13 9.38
C ASN A 718 39.38 1.03 8.36
N ILE A 719 38.91 1.42 7.17
CA ILE A 719 38.58 0.53 6.06
C ILE A 719 39.43 0.80 4.81
N THR A 720 40.52 1.56 4.93
CA THR A 720 41.35 1.91 3.75
C THR A 720 41.99 0.70 3.09
N ASN A 721 42.20 -0.39 3.83
CA ASN A 721 42.75 -1.63 3.32
C ASN A 721 41.76 -2.56 2.65
N LEU A 722 40.47 -2.22 2.67
CA LEU A 722 39.44 -2.97 1.97
C LEU A 722 39.40 -2.56 0.49
N ASN A 723 39.20 -3.52 -0.39
CA ASN A 723 38.92 -3.25 -1.80
C ASN A 723 37.55 -2.59 -1.99
N THR A 724 37.36 -1.87 -3.09
CA THR A 724 36.02 -1.39 -3.47
C THR A 724 35.07 -2.57 -3.62
N GLY A 725 33.89 -2.50 -2.99
CA GLY A 725 32.94 -3.59 -3.02
C GLY A 725 31.91 -3.54 -1.88
N ILE A 726 31.08 -4.55 -1.82
CA ILE A 726 30.07 -4.74 -0.77
C ILE A 726 30.64 -5.63 0.32
N TYR A 727 30.38 -5.27 1.57
CA TYR A 727 30.76 -6.01 2.76
C TYR A 727 29.56 -6.19 3.68
N PHE A 728 29.54 -7.28 4.42
CA PHE A 728 28.60 -7.52 5.51
C PHE A 728 29.31 -7.32 6.85
N VAL A 729 28.63 -6.65 7.76
CA VAL A 729 29.18 -6.32 9.09
C VAL A 729 28.28 -6.97 10.12
N GLU A 730 28.82 -7.95 10.84
CA GLU A 730 28.11 -8.66 11.90
C GLU A 730 28.45 -8.06 13.27
N ILE A 731 27.41 -7.83 14.09
CA ILE A 731 27.50 -7.37 15.47
C ILE A 731 26.27 -7.83 16.24
N ASP A 732 26.44 -8.54 17.36
CA ASP A 732 25.37 -9.00 18.29
C ASP A 732 24.18 -9.69 17.58
N ASN A 733 24.47 -10.56 16.61
CA ASN A 733 23.50 -11.24 15.72
C ASN A 733 22.76 -10.35 14.71
N GLU A 734 23.16 -9.09 14.57
CA GLU A 734 22.69 -8.25 13.48
C GLU A 734 23.72 -8.18 12.36
N THR A 735 23.25 -8.20 11.12
CA THR A 735 24.07 -8.04 9.91
C THR A 735 23.74 -6.72 9.23
N LEU A 736 24.74 -5.86 9.10
CA LEU A 736 24.63 -4.58 8.41
C LEU A 736 25.34 -4.67 7.04
N LYS A 737 24.75 -4.06 6.01
CA LYS A 737 25.40 -3.94 4.70
C LYS A 737 26.25 -2.67 4.66
N PHE A 738 27.48 -2.80 4.17
CA PHE A 738 28.40 -1.69 3.97
C PHE A 738 28.96 -1.68 2.55
N VAL A 739 29.05 -0.49 1.94
CA VAL A 739 29.62 -0.27 0.60
C VAL A 739 30.92 0.50 0.72
N LYS A 740 32.02 -0.14 0.33
CA LYS A 740 33.36 0.48 0.20
C LYS A 740 33.49 1.07 -1.21
N LYS A 741 33.74 2.37 -1.32
CA LYS A 741 34.07 3.10 -2.57
C LYS A 741 35.52 3.01 -2.94
#